data_813e131a9a8c62a8dca9efaeb8980e0b
#
_entry.id   813e131a9a8c62a8dca9efaeb8980e0b
#
_cell.length_a   1.000
_cell.length_b   1.000
_cell.length_c   1.000
_cell.angle_alpha   90.00
_cell.angle_beta   90.00
_cell.angle_gamma   90.00
#
_symmetry.space_group_name_H-M   'P 1'
#
loop_
_entity.id
_entity.type
_entity.pdbx_description
1 polymer ?
#
loop_
_entity_poly.entity_id
_entity_poly.type
_entity_poly.pdbx_seq_one_letter_code
_entity_poly.pdbx_strand_id
1 'polypeptide(L)'
;MAVFTVNGQRVETKKNQKLLRFLRDELHLTSVKDGCSEGACGACTVIINGRTCKACVPDTDLLDGRNIITVEGLTEWEEKVYTYAYGKAGAVQCGFCIPGMVMCTKALLDVNKEPTDEEIKYALRNNYCRCTGYVKIIDAVRIAAKVMQEGTLPEEINNDWHIGSRVARIDVGEKVLGTGKYPDDFYLDGMLYGSALRSKYPRARVLSIDKTKALALPGVEAVVTAEDIPGENKIGHLKHDQYTLIPIGGLTHYLGDAIALVAARDKETADKAAKLIQVEYEVLPHIHTIEEAAKPDAPKVFDEEENNICAYKHISRGNAAEAIKNSKYVISHHFETPWTEHAFLEPECAVSFYDEDGDVFVYSTDQSAHQTLHECSLVLGTDKVKVQNALVGGGFGGKEDMTVQHLSALLTYVTKKPVKMKLTRAESLLVHPKRHPFYMDMTMGCDENGNIMGVKAKVAADTGAFASLGGPVLERACTHAAGPYHYENFEIEGTAYYTNNPPAGAFRGFGVTQTCFATETLLNMMADKVGITPWEIRYRNAIRPWETLPNGQIVDDSTGLVETLEAVQPKYEAALAAGKAVGIGCAMKNAGVGVGIPDTGRVKLIYEEDKKLHIYSGASCIGQGLGTVLTQMIVSNTDIKREDIIYERSNTWISPDSGTTSGSRQTLITGEACRRACEKLMEDKKAGLSVEDMIGKVYYAEYLAKTDPLGANVPNPVSHVAYGYATQVCILDSKTGKIEEIVAAHDVGKAVNPLSCEGQIEGGVVMSIGFALREKYPIDENCKPISKYGSLGLFRAHEIPKIDAIVIDKPGLKVACGAIGIGEITSIPTAPAIADAYFRRDGVRRYSLPLSETPYERKG
;
A
#
# COMPACT_ATOMS: atom_id res chain seq x y z
N MET A 1 22.50 -32.49 -14.69
CA MET A 1 21.23 -33.08 -14.23
C MET A 1 21.46 -33.50 -12.78
N ALA A 2 20.69 -32.94 -11.87
CA ALA A 2 20.79 -33.27 -10.45
C ALA A 2 19.56 -34.05 -9.99
N VAL A 3 19.75 -34.97 -9.04
CA VAL A 3 18.70 -35.77 -8.42
C VAL A 3 18.62 -35.43 -6.94
N PHE A 4 17.46 -34.97 -6.48
CA PHE A 4 17.22 -34.59 -5.10
C PHE A 4 15.79 -34.93 -4.67
N THR A 5 15.42 -34.68 -3.44
CA THR A 5 14.04 -34.86 -2.98
C THR A 5 13.36 -33.54 -2.73
N VAL A 6 12.06 -33.44 -3.06
CA VAL A 6 11.18 -32.32 -2.74
C VAL A 6 9.95 -32.87 -2.02
N ASN A 7 9.71 -32.45 -0.80
CA ASN A 7 8.60 -32.92 0.05
C ASN A 7 8.54 -34.47 0.12
N GLY A 8 9.70 -35.12 0.24
CA GLY A 8 9.83 -36.57 0.28
C GLY A 8 9.78 -37.30 -1.07
N GLN A 9 9.48 -36.62 -2.16
CA GLN A 9 9.42 -37.18 -3.51
C GLN A 9 10.76 -36.97 -4.23
N ARG A 10 11.26 -38.03 -4.87
CA ARG A 10 12.46 -37.95 -5.70
C ARG A 10 12.16 -37.25 -7.01
N VAL A 11 12.96 -36.26 -7.35
CA VAL A 11 12.86 -35.48 -8.59
C VAL A 11 14.20 -35.43 -9.30
N GLU A 12 14.15 -35.26 -10.62
CA GLU A 12 15.33 -35.11 -11.48
C GLU A 12 15.15 -33.88 -12.38
N THR A 13 16.19 -33.03 -12.44
CA THR A 13 16.16 -31.83 -13.29
C THR A 13 16.61 -32.13 -14.71
N LYS A 14 15.88 -31.60 -15.70
CA LYS A 14 16.21 -31.74 -17.14
C LYS A 14 17.28 -30.73 -17.58
N LYS A 15 17.36 -29.56 -16.90
CA LYS A 15 18.29 -28.47 -17.17
C LYS A 15 18.73 -27.82 -15.88
N ASN A 16 19.91 -27.17 -15.90
CA ASN A 16 20.32 -26.31 -14.80
C ASN A 16 19.50 -25.00 -14.82
N GLN A 17 18.91 -24.63 -13.68
CA GLN A 17 18.11 -23.42 -13.48
C GLN A 17 18.04 -23.06 -12.01
N LYS A 18 17.50 -21.87 -11.68
CA LYS A 18 17.26 -21.51 -10.28
C LYS A 18 16.22 -22.46 -9.65
N LEU A 19 16.46 -22.89 -8.42
CA LEU A 19 15.54 -23.75 -7.67
C LEU A 19 14.12 -23.18 -7.65
N LEU A 20 13.99 -21.85 -7.49
CA LEU A 20 12.71 -21.17 -7.52
C LEU A 20 11.92 -21.46 -8.81
N ARG A 21 12.57 -21.40 -9.96
CA ARG A 21 11.92 -21.71 -11.25
C ARG A 21 11.50 -23.17 -11.33
N PHE A 22 12.39 -24.10 -10.92
CA PHE A 22 12.07 -25.51 -10.90
C PHE A 22 10.84 -25.84 -10.03
N LEU A 23 10.81 -25.29 -8.80
CA LEU A 23 9.71 -25.54 -7.87
C LEU A 23 8.37 -24.96 -8.39
N ARG A 24 8.38 -23.75 -8.95
CA ARG A 24 7.17 -23.08 -9.42
C ARG A 24 6.72 -23.54 -10.80
N ASP A 25 7.63 -23.55 -11.77
CA ASP A 25 7.26 -23.68 -13.18
C ASP A 25 7.19 -25.15 -13.64
N GLU A 26 7.91 -26.07 -12.95
CA GLU A 26 7.87 -27.51 -13.28
C GLU A 26 7.08 -28.33 -12.25
N LEU A 27 7.18 -28.03 -10.96
CA LEU A 27 6.46 -28.77 -9.90
C LEU A 27 5.17 -28.08 -9.44
N HIS A 28 4.90 -26.87 -9.90
CA HIS A 28 3.74 -26.05 -9.51
C HIS A 28 3.56 -25.85 -8.00
N LEU A 29 4.66 -25.83 -7.24
CA LEU A 29 4.68 -25.55 -5.81
C LEU A 29 4.61 -24.02 -5.58
N THR A 30 3.39 -23.50 -5.61
CA THR A 30 3.13 -22.04 -5.62
C THR A 30 3.23 -21.37 -4.26
N SER A 31 3.36 -22.11 -3.16
CA SER A 31 3.69 -21.54 -1.86
C SER A 31 5.04 -20.82 -1.87
N VAL A 32 5.97 -21.24 -2.73
CA VAL A 32 7.28 -20.62 -2.91
C VAL A 32 7.12 -19.38 -3.78
N LYS A 33 6.94 -18.21 -3.15
CA LYS A 33 6.60 -16.95 -3.85
C LYS A 33 7.83 -16.26 -4.44
N ASP A 34 7.68 -15.73 -5.65
CA ASP A 34 8.73 -14.95 -6.33
C ASP A 34 8.51 -13.44 -6.14
N GLY A 35 9.13 -12.87 -5.09
CA GLY A 35 8.99 -11.44 -4.78
C GLY A 35 10.10 -10.57 -5.37
N CYS A 36 11.34 -11.03 -5.47
CA CYS A 36 12.44 -10.19 -5.94
C CYS A 36 13.42 -10.88 -6.89
N SER A 37 13.51 -12.21 -6.87
CA SER A 37 14.52 -12.98 -7.62
C SER A 37 15.98 -12.52 -7.43
N GLU A 38 16.27 -11.72 -6.40
CA GLU A 38 17.57 -11.08 -6.10
C GLU A 38 18.21 -11.59 -4.79
N GLY A 39 17.61 -12.60 -4.15
CA GLY A 39 18.06 -13.07 -2.84
C GLY A 39 17.78 -12.13 -1.67
N ALA A 40 16.96 -11.06 -1.85
CA ALA A 40 16.73 -10.04 -0.83
C ALA A 40 15.50 -10.32 0.05
N CYS A 41 14.30 -10.52 -0.55
CA CYS A 41 13.02 -10.44 0.15
C CYS A 41 12.69 -11.65 1.05
N GLY A 42 13.14 -12.85 0.72
CA GLY A 42 12.87 -14.07 1.49
C GLY A 42 11.50 -14.70 1.28
N ALA A 43 10.64 -14.16 0.39
CA ALA A 43 9.32 -14.76 0.10
C ALA A 43 9.43 -16.19 -0.46
N CYS A 44 10.54 -16.52 -1.09
CA CYS A 44 10.84 -17.84 -1.65
C CYS A 44 11.63 -18.75 -0.68
N THR A 45 11.55 -18.54 0.63
CA THR A 45 12.27 -19.37 1.61
C THR A 45 11.73 -20.80 1.63
N VAL A 46 12.64 -21.76 1.50
CA VAL A 46 12.43 -23.21 1.65
C VAL A 46 13.41 -23.76 2.66
N ILE A 47 13.27 -25.01 3.08
CA ILE A 47 14.24 -25.70 3.92
C ILE A 47 15.04 -26.68 3.06
N ILE A 48 16.36 -26.59 3.09
CA ILE A 48 17.28 -27.52 2.44
C ILE A 48 18.15 -28.21 3.50
N ASN A 49 18.01 -29.52 3.66
CA ASN A 49 18.72 -30.29 4.67
C ASN A 49 18.60 -29.67 6.08
N GLY A 50 17.38 -29.28 6.50
CA GLY A 50 17.08 -28.70 7.81
C GLY A 50 17.45 -27.22 7.99
N ARG A 51 17.94 -26.52 6.96
CA ARG A 51 18.32 -25.09 7.02
C ARG A 51 17.50 -24.26 6.04
N THR A 52 17.10 -23.06 6.45
CA THR A 52 16.42 -22.11 5.57
C THR A 52 17.32 -21.65 4.42
N CYS A 53 16.77 -21.63 3.22
CA CYS A 53 17.42 -21.14 2.01
C CYS A 53 16.42 -20.38 1.15
N LYS A 54 16.88 -19.32 0.48
CA LYS A 54 16.05 -18.59 -0.52
C LYS A 54 16.16 -19.33 -1.86
N ALA A 55 15.07 -19.90 -2.34
CA ALA A 55 15.05 -20.72 -3.56
C ALA A 55 15.53 -19.99 -4.82
N CYS A 56 15.47 -18.66 -4.85
CA CYS A 56 15.99 -17.86 -5.97
C CYS A 56 17.55 -17.79 -6.03
N VAL A 57 18.28 -18.33 -5.03
CA VAL A 57 19.73 -18.24 -4.97
C VAL A 57 20.42 -19.47 -5.58
N PRO A 58 20.18 -20.72 -5.13
CA PRO A 58 20.88 -21.88 -5.65
C PRO A 58 20.40 -22.29 -7.06
N ASP A 59 21.37 -22.73 -7.86
CA ASP A 59 21.10 -23.45 -9.10
C ASP A 59 20.85 -24.93 -8.81
N THR A 60 19.97 -25.57 -9.61
CA THR A 60 19.55 -26.97 -9.39
C THR A 60 20.71 -27.97 -9.44
N ASP A 61 21.75 -27.72 -10.24
CA ASP A 61 22.92 -28.60 -10.32
C ASP A 61 23.73 -28.69 -9.01
N LEU A 62 23.56 -27.74 -8.10
CA LEU A 62 24.20 -27.72 -6.77
C LEU A 62 23.43 -28.52 -5.70
N LEU A 63 22.29 -29.12 -6.06
CA LEU A 63 21.33 -29.69 -5.12
C LEU A 63 21.30 -31.23 -5.14
N ASP A 64 22.23 -31.87 -5.85
CA ASP A 64 22.28 -33.32 -5.93
C ASP A 64 22.31 -33.97 -4.54
N GLY A 65 21.45 -34.96 -4.32
CA GLY A 65 21.31 -35.66 -3.03
C GLY A 65 20.71 -34.83 -1.89
N ARG A 66 20.25 -33.59 -2.12
CA ARG A 66 19.65 -32.74 -1.08
C ARG A 66 18.19 -33.06 -0.84
N ASN A 67 17.71 -32.76 0.38
CA ASN A 67 16.28 -32.82 0.74
C ASN A 67 15.72 -31.40 0.89
N ILE A 68 14.65 -31.08 0.13
CA ILE A 68 14.01 -29.78 0.06
C ILE A 68 12.60 -29.93 0.60
N ILE A 69 12.20 -29.00 1.50
CA ILE A 69 10.86 -28.94 2.07
C ILE A 69 10.29 -27.57 1.77
N THR A 70 9.07 -27.53 1.21
CA THR A 70 8.22 -26.35 1.03
C THR A 70 7.02 -26.43 1.98
N VAL A 71 6.13 -25.45 1.95
CA VAL A 71 4.91 -25.46 2.79
C VAL A 71 4.02 -26.66 2.44
N GLU A 72 3.97 -27.08 1.17
CA GLU A 72 3.23 -28.27 0.73
C GLU A 72 3.78 -29.59 1.31
N GLY A 73 4.94 -29.56 1.97
CA GLY A 73 5.54 -30.71 2.68
C GLY A 73 5.34 -30.68 4.19
N LEU A 74 4.50 -29.80 4.71
CA LEU A 74 4.11 -29.79 6.13
C LEU A 74 3.23 -31.02 6.46
N THR A 75 3.32 -31.50 7.68
CA THR A 75 2.36 -32.49 8.20
C THR A 75 1.01 -31.86 8.48
N GLU A 76 -0.08 -32.63 8.50
CA GLU A 76 -1.42 -32.12 8.85
C GLU A 76 -1.45 -31.43 10.22
N TRP A 77 -0.64 -31.87 11.17
CA TRP A 77 -0.50 -31.24 12.48
C TRP A 77 0.15 -29.87 12.37
N GLU A 78 1.26 -29.75 11.65
CA GLU A 78 1.96 -28.48 11.42
C GLU A 78 1.07 -27.49 10.67
N GLU A 79 0.32 -27.93 9.66
CA GLU A 79 -0.65 -27.09 8.94
C GLU A 79 -1.69 -26.50 9.89
N LYS A 80 -2.28 -27.33 10.77
CA LYS A 80 -3.24 -26.88 11.77
C LYS A 80 -2.63 -25.90 12.76
N VAL A 81 -1.44 -26.20 13.29
CA VAL A 81 -0.77 -25.34 14.27
C VAL A 81 -0.39 -23.99 13.68
N TYR A 82 0.21 -23.96 12.50
CA TYR A 82 0.62 -22.69 11.87
C TYR A 82 -0.60 -21.85 11.44
N THR A 83 -1.63 -22.48 10.90
CA THR A 83 -2.88 -21.78 10.55
C THR A 83 -3.52 -21.17 11.79
N TYR A 84 -3.63 -21.92 12.88
CA TYR A 84 -4.15 -21.44 14.15
C TYR A 84 -3.30 -20.28 14.70
N ALA A 85 -1.98 -20.47 14.81
CA ALA A 85 -1.09 -19.53 15.46
C ALA A 85 -1.02 -18.19 14.73
N TYR A 86 -0.87 -18.21 13.38
CA TYR A 86 -0.83 -17.01 12.57
C TYR A 86 -2.20 -16.30 12.51
N GLY A 87 -3.29 -17.06 12.53
CA GLY A 87 -4.65 -16.52 12.63
C GLY A 87 -4.89 -15.85 13.96
N LYS A 88 -4.62 -16.55 15.07
CA LYS A 88 -4.84 -16.08 16.44
C LYS A 88 -4.04 -14.82 16.77
N ALA A 89 -2.80 -14.75 16.30
CA ALA A 89 -1.96 -13.57 16.46
C ALA A 89 -2.41 -12.39 15.58
N GLY A 90 -3.20 -12.62 14.51
CA GLY A 90 -3.47 -11.61 13.49
C GLY A 90 -2.26 -11.31 12.59
N ALA A 91 -1.36 -12.29 12.42
CA ALA A 91 -0.08 -12.15 11.73
C ALA A 91 -0.17 -12.09 10.21
N VAL A 92 -1.36 -12.30 9.64
CA VAL A 92 -1.57 -12.37 8.20
C VAL A 92 -2.27 -11.10 7.70
N GLN A 93 -1.66 -10.43 6.70
CA GLN A 93 -2.33 -9.35 5.96
C GLN A 93 -2.41 -9.71 4.48
N CYS A 94 -1.54 -9.19 3.60
CA CYS A 94 -1.59 -9.56 2.19
C CYS A 94 -1.25 -11.05 1.95
N GLY A 95 -0.46 -11.68 2.81
CA GLY A 95 -0.15 -13.11 2.77
C GLY A 95 1.08 -13.50 1.95
N PHE A 96 1.59 -12.62 1.08
CA PHE A 96 2.65 -12.98 0.12
C PHE A 96 3.97 -13.43 0.78
N CYS A 97 4.33 -12.86 1.94
CA CYS A 97 5.53 -13.25 2.69
C CYS A 97 5.30 -14.46 3.61
N ILE A 98 4.05 -14.81 3.92
CA ILE A 98 3.72 -15.74 5.01
C ILE A 98 4.22 -17.16 4.79
N PRO A 99 4.09 -17.79 3.61
CA PRO A 99 4.66 -19.11 3.40
C PRO A 99 6.15 -19.19 3.70
N GLY A 100 6.94 -18.18 3.27
CA GLY A 100 8.35 -18.08 3.61
C GLY A 100 8.63 -17.86 5.10
N MET A 101 7.77 -17.12 5.83
CA MET A 101 7.85 -16.94 7.28
C MET A 101 7.52 -18.25 8.02
N VAL A 102 6.54 -19.02 7.53
CA VAL A 102 6.18 -20.34 8.06
C VAL A 102 7.36 -21.30 7.96
N MET A 103 8.06 -21.30 6.81
CA MET A 103 9.26 -22.14 6.66
C MET A 103 10.39 -21.73 7.60
N CYS A 104 10.55 -20.45 7.88
CA CYS A 104 11.50 -19.97 8.92
C CYS A 104 11.05 -20.41 10.31
N THR A 105 9.77 -20.34 10.62
CA THR A 105 9.19 -20.79 11.89
C THR A 105 9.41 -22.29 12.09
N LYS A 106 9.08 -23.09 11.07
CA LYS A 106 9.32 -24.54 11.11
C LYS A 106 10.80 -24.85 11.35
N ALA A 107 11.71 -24.28 10.59
CA ALA A 107 13.14 -24.55 10.75
C ALA A 107 13.64 -24.15 12.15
N LEU A 108 13.09 -23.11 12.77
CA LEU A 108 13.41 -22.73 14.15
C LEU A 108 12.84 -23.75 15.14
N LEU A 109 11.53 -24.10 15.04
CA LEU A 109 10.87 -24.97 15.98
C LEU A 109 11.27 -26.45 15.85
N ASP A 110 11.82 -26.87 14.72
CA ASP A 110 12.42 -28.21 14.57
C ASP A 110 13.64 -28.39 15.48
N VAL A 111 14.40 -27.32 15.78
CA VAL A 111 15.63 -27.37 16.55
C VAL A 111 15.53 -26.73 17.95
N ASN A 112 14.61 -25.77 18.15
CA ASN A 112 14.38 -25.09 19.43
C ASN A 112 12.88 -24.96 19.69
N LYS A 113 12.39 -25.69 20.69
CA LYS A 113 10.95 -25.72 21.04
C LYS A 113 10.51 -24.54 21.90
N GLU A 114 11.45 -23.81 22.51
CA GLU A 114 11.19 -22.69 23.44
C GLU A 114 12.05 -21.47 23.03
N PRO A 115 11.86 -20.92 21.81
CA PRO A 115 12.70 -19.83 21.35
C PRO A 115 12.39 -18.52 22.12
N THR A 116 13.45 -17.80 22.44
CA THR A 116 13.38 -16.41 22.92
C THR A 116 12.99 -15.47 21.79
N ASP A 117 12.57 -14.25 22.13
CA ASP A 117 12.23 -13.23 21.14
C ASP A 117 13.37 -12.89 20.20
N GLU A 118 14.60 -12.82 20.73
CA GLU A 118 15.80 -12.57 19.95
C GLU A 118 16.06 -13.70 18.96
N GLU A 119 15.87 -14.95 19.36
CA GLU A 119 16.01 -16.11 18.45
C GLU A 119 14.92 -16.12 17.37
N ILE A 120 13.68 -15.78 17.72
CA ILE A 120 12.57 -15.61 16.75
C ILE A 120 12.90 -14.51 15.76
N LYS A 121 13.26 -13.32 16.23
CA LYS A 121 13.66 -12.19 15.39
C LYS A 121 14.85 -12.53 14.49
N TYR A 122 15.82 -13.28 15.03
CA TYR A 122 16.98 -13.72 14.26
C TYR A 122 16.62 -14.75 13.19
N ALA A 123 15.73 -15.69 13.47
CA ALA A 123 15.24 -16.67 12.48
C ALA A 123 14.53 -15.98 11.31
N LEU A 124 13.77 -14.94 11.58
CA LEU A 124 13.01 -14.16 10.58
C LEU A 124 13.83 -13.07 9.86
N ARG A 125 15.07 -12.79 10.26
CA ARG A 125 15.90 -11.66 9.79
C ARG A 125 16.09 -11.55 8.27
N ASN A 126 15.95 -12.65 7.55
CA ASN A 126 16.15 -12.72 6.11
C ASN A 126 14.87 -12.57 5.29
N ASN A 127 13.74 -12.41 5.95
CA ASN A 127 12.43 -12.30 5.32
C ASN A 127 11.88 -10.90 5.55
N TYR A 128 11.43 -10.25 4.49
CA TYR A 128 10.73 -8.96 4.57
C TYR A 128 9.22 -9.17 4.68
N CYS A 129 8.59 -8.32 5.47
CA CYS A 129 7.17 -8.05 5.43
C CYS A 129 6.93 -6.54 5.41
N ARG A 130 6.13 -6.05 4.47
CA ARG A 130 5.82 -4.62 4.36
C ARG A 130 4.53 -4.24 5.08
N CYS A 131 3.67 -5.23 5.37
CA CYS A 131 2.30 -5.03 5.86
C CYS A 131 2.19 -4.99 7.39
N THR A 132 2.86 -5.93 8.10
CA THR A 132 2.51 -6.31 9.48
C THR A 132 3.34 -5.60 10.55
N GLY A 133 4.46 -4.97 10.19
CA GLY A 133 5.42 -4.48 11.18
C GLY A 133 6.09 -5.58 12.01
N TYR A 134 5.92 -6.84 11.63
CA TYR A 134 6.49 -8.06 12.24
C TYR A 134 5.98 -8.43 13.64
N VAL A 135 5.44 -7.51 14.44
CA VAL A 135 5.04 -7.75 15.84
C VAL A 135 4.17 -9.01 15.96
N LYS A 136 3.09 -9.04 15.22
CA LYS A 136 2.15 -10.19 15.23
C LYS A 136 2.73 -11.46 14.61
N ILE A 137 3.71 -11.37 13.74
CA ILE A 137 4.42 -12.56 13.22
C ILE A 137 5.29 -13.19 14.31
N ILE A 138 5.96 -12.36 15.13
CA ILE A 138 6.73 -12.82 16.29
C ILE A 138 5.80 -13.49 17.29
N ASP A 139 4.63 -12.91 17.57
CA ASP A 139 3.60 -13.52 18.44
C ASP A 139 3.09 -14.84 17.89
N ALA A 140 2.91 -14.95 16.57
CA ALA A 140 2.48 -16.21 15.93
C ALA A 140 3.51 -17.32 16.15
N VAL A 141 4.81 -17.02 16.09
CA VAL A 141 5.87 -18.01 16.36
C VAL A 141 5.81 -18.47 17.83
N ARG A 142 5.59 -17.55 18.80
CA ARG A 142 5.42 -17.91 20.21
C ARG A 142 4.21 -18.82 20.42
N ILE A 143 3.07 -18.48 19.82
CA ILE A 143 1.84 -19.28 19.88
C ILE A 143 2.08 -20.67 19.27
N ALA A 144 2.73 -20.74 18.10
CA ALA A 144 3.05 -22.01 17.45
C ALA A 144 3.95 -22.88 18.34
N ALA A 145 5.00 -22.30 18.94
CA ALA A 145 5.91 -23.01 19.85
C ALA A 145 5.14 -23.60 21.03
N LYS A 146 4.28 -22.81 21.67
CA LYS A 146 3.45 -23.26 22.80
C LYS A 146 2.52 -24.41 22.40
N VAL A 147 1.78 -24.27 21.31
CA VAL A 147 0.83 -25.31 20.84
C VAL A 147 1.56 -26.61 20.45
N MET A 148 2.75 -26.47 19.81
CA MET A 148 3.58 -27.65 19.49
C MET A 148 4.04 -28.42 20.75
N GLN A 149 4.31 -27.72 21.86
CA GLN A 149 4.70 -28.34 23.13
C GLN A 149 3.49 -28.99 23.82
N GLU A 150 2.34 -28.32 23.83
CA GLU A 150 1.10 -28.83 24.44
C GLU A 150 0.53 -30.02 23.66
N GLY A 151 0.85 -30.16 22.38
CA GLY A 151 0.40 -31.26 21.51
C GLY A 151 -1.09 -31.24 21.19
N THR A 152 -1.81 -30.18 21.56
CA THR A 152 -3.23 -29.98 21.29
C THR A 152 -3.54 -28.54 20.92
N LEU A 153 -4.48 -28.35 20.01
CA LEU A 153 -5.00 -27.01 19.73
C LEU A 153 -5.91 -26.57 20.89
N PRO A 154 -5.80 -25.31 21.35
CA PRO A 154 -6.76 -24.78 22.30
C PRO A 154 -8.19 -24.82 21.75
N GLU A 155 -9.18 -25.15 22.60
CA GLU A 155 -10.58 -24.98 22.24
C GLU A 155 -10.85 -23.48 21.98
N GLU A 156 -11.44 -23.14 20.86
CA GLU A 156 -11.88 -21.75 20.60
C GLU A 156 -13.11 -21.44 21.45
N ILE A 157 -12.91 -20.71 22.56
CA ILE A 157 -13.96 -20.40 23.54
C ILE A 157 -14.92 -19.32 23.01
N ASN A 158 -14.60 -18.61 21.94
CA ASN A 158 -15.42 -17.50 21.48
C ASN A 158 -15.38 -17.34 19.94
N ASN A 159 -16.46 -17.78 19.30
CA ASN A 159 -16.73 -17.57 17.87
C ASN A 159 -17.65 -16.34 17.64
N ASP A 160 -17.54 -15.33 18.51
CA ASP A 160 -18.27 -14.09 18.33
C ASP A 160 -17.67 -13.26 17.19
N TRP A 161 -18.43 -13.13 16.11
CA TRP A 161 -18.07 -12.36 14.93
C TRP A 161 -18.71 -10.97 14.90
N HIS A 162 -19.28 -10.49 15.99
CA HIS A 162 -19.82 -9.15 16.05
C HIS A 162 -18.71 -8.08 15.99
N ILE A 163 -19.08 -6.89 15.57
CA ILE A 163 -18.23 -5.71 15.59
C ILE A 163 -17.65 -5.50 16.99
N GLY A 164 -16.33 -5.32 17.08
CA GLY A 164 -15.57 -5.23 18.31
C GLY A 164 -14.88 -6.53 18.73
N SER A 165 -15.24 -7.65 18.12
CA SER A 165 -14.61 -8.96 18.43
C SER A 165 -13.28 -9.11 17.69
N ARG A 166 -12.32 -9.74 18.38
CA ARG A 166 -10.98 -10.04 17.88
C ARG A 166 -10.99 -11.39 17.15
N VAL A 167 -11.29 -11.37 15.86
CA VAL A 167 -11.38 -12.59 15.05
C VAL A 167 -10.22 -12.71 14.07
N ALA A 168 -9.82 -13.94 13.78
CA ALA A 168 -8.88 -14.22 12.70
C ALA A 168 -9.51 -13.88 11.34
N ARG A 169 -8.69 -13.53 10.38
CA ARG A 169 -9.15 -13.26 9.00
C ARG A 169 -9.79 -14.50 8.39
N ILE A 170 -10.78 -14.29 7.54
CA ILE A 170 -11.48 -15.38 6.82
C ILE A 170 -10.57 -16.17 5.89
N ASP A 171 -9.48 -15.55 5.40
CA ASP A 171 -8.55 -16.08 4.38
C ASP A 171 -7.20 -16.52 4.96
N VAL A 172 -7.12 -16.78 6.28
CA VAL A 172 -5.87 -17.16 6.96
C VAL A 172 -5.29 -18.45 6.39
N GLY A 173 -6.10 -19.51 6.26
CA GLY A 173 -5.64 -20.84 5.86
C GLY A 173 -4.97 -20.81 4.49
N GLU A 174 -5.63 -20.22 3.49
CA GLU A 174 -5.09 -20.14 2.12
C GLU A 174 -3.78 -19.35 2.03
N LYS A 175 -3.58 -18.37 2.90
CA LYS A 175 -2.37 -17.53 2.95
C LYS A 175 -1.23 -18.17 3.72
N VAL A 176 -1.52 -18.86 4.81
CA VAL A 176 -0.52 -19.58 5.62
C VAL A 176 0.01 -20.78 4.87
N LEU A 177 -0.89 -21.55 4.26
CA LEU A 177 -0.55 -22.77 3.51
C LEU A 177 -0.11 -22.46 2.06
N GLY A 178 -0.18 -21.21 1.62
CA GLY A 178 0.22 -20.81 0.27
C GLY A 178 -0.69 -21.32 -0.85
N THR A 179 -1.88 -21.83 -0.52
CA THR A 179 -2.87 -22.34 -1.49
C THR A 179 -3.65 -21.23 -2.17
N GLY A 180 -3.73 -20.05 -1.52
CA GLY A 180 -4.33 -18.86 -2.13
C GLY A 180 -3.51 -18.37 -3.32
N LYS A 181 -4.19 -18.07 -4.44
CA LYS A 181 -3.55 -17.74 -5.71
C LYS A 181 -3.41 -16.23 -5.92
N TYR A 182 -2.20 -15.82 -6.26
CA TYR A 182 -1.87 -14.53 -6.86
C TYR A 182 -1.79 -14.71 -8.39
N PRO A 183 -1.83 -13.66 -9.21
CA PRO A 183 -1.79 -13.83 -10.67
C PRO A 183 -0.61 -14.67 -11.17
N ASP A 184 0.57 -14.56 -10.56
CA ASP A 184 1.75 -15.35 -10.92
C ASP A 184 1.56 -16.88 -10.68
N ASP A 185 0.59 -17.28 -9.86
CA ASP A 185 0.33 -18.68 -9.50
C ASP A 185 -0.62 -19.39 -10.47
N PHE A 186 -1.15 -18.69 -11.48
CA PHE A 186 -1.97 -19.30 -12.52
C PHE A 186 -1.09 -19.81 -13.66
N TYR A 187 -1.32 -21.05 -14.06
CA TYR A 187 -0.72 -21.71 -15.23
C TYR A 187 -1.84 -22.27 -16.08
N LEU A 188 -1.95 -21.80 -17.32
CA LEU A 188 -2.99 -22.18 -18.28
C LEU A 188 -2.36 -22.93 -19.46
N ASP A 189 -3.10 -23.85 -20.04
CA ASP A 189 -2.64 -24.61 -21.19
C ASP A 189 -2.33 -23.70 -22.38
N GLY A 190 -1.15 -23.88 -22.97
CA GLY A 190 -0.69 -23.05 -24.09
C GLY A 190 -0.36 -21.61 -23.76
N MET A 191 -0.24 -21.27 -22.46
CA MET A 191 0.04 -19.92 -22.00
C MET A 191 1.38 -19.40 -22.51
N LEU A 192 1.36 -18.18 -23.03
CA LEU A 192 2.52 -17.40 -23.44
C LEU A 192 2.97 -16.47 -22.30
N TYR A 193 4.19 -15.98 -22.42
CA TYR A 193 4.79 -15.03 -21.47
C TYR A 193 5.09 -13.70 -22.19
N GLY A 194 4.66 -12.61 -21.55
CA GLY A 194 4.87 -11.26 -22.05
C GLY A 194 6.18 -10.64 -21.54
N SER A 195 6.80 -9.82 -22.38
CA SER A 195 7.91 -8.94 -22.04
C SER A 195 7.76 -7.60 -22.77
N ALA A 196 8.18 -6.50 -22.15
CA ALA A 196 8.15 -5.18 -22.76
C ALA A 196 9.58 -4.68 -23.06
N LEU A 197 9.78 -4.14 -24.28
CA LEU A 197 10.91 -3.27 -24.56
C LEU A 197 10.57 -1.87 -24.03
N ARG A 198 11.39 -1.36 -23.10
CA ARG A 198 11.22 -0.04 -22.52
C ARG A 198 12.20 0.97 -23.09
N SER A 199 11.87 2.26 -22.90
CA SER A 199 12.72 3.35 -23.38
C SER A 199 14.15 3.26 -22.85
N LYS A 200 15.10 3.60 -23.71
CA LYS A 200 16.52 3.73 -23.37
C LYS A 200 16.87 5.12 -22.83
N TYR A 201 16.04 6.11 -23.11
CA TYR A 201 16.26 7.52 -22.78
C TYR A 201 15.07 8.11 -22.04
N PRO A 202 15.27 8.97 -21.05
CA PRO A 202 14.17 9.59 -20.31
C PRO A 202 13.31 10.52 -21.19
N ARG A 203 13.91 11.16 -22.23
CA ARG A 203 13.18 11.95 -23.21
C ARG A 203 13.83 11.80 -24.59
N ALA A 204 13.10 11.20 -25.50
CA ALA A 204 13.54 11.00 -26.89
C ALA A 204 12.34 10.83 -27.81
N ARG A 205 12.49 11.18 -29.07
CA ARG A 205 11.54 10.88 -30.14
C ARG A 205 11.89 9.52 -30.74
N VAL A 206 10.94 8.63 -30.85
CA VAL A 206 11.10 7.33 -31.52
C VAL A 206 11.02 7.53 -33.02
N LEU A 207 12.10 7.27 -33.74
CA LEU A 207 12.18 7.46 -35.21
C LEU A 207 11.79 6.21 -35.97
N SER A 208 12.21 5.04 -35.51
CA SER A 208 11.90 3.76 -36.17
C SER A 208 11.94 2.60 -35.14
N ILE A 209 11.22 1.52 -35.45
CA ILE A 209 11.18 0.29 -34.67
C ILE A 209 11.35 -0.89 -35.62
N ASP A 210 12.49 -1.60 -35.55
CA ASP A 210 12.73 -2.82 -36.33
C ASP A 210 12.54 -4.07 -35.44
N LYS A 211 11.48 -4.83 -35.70
CA LYS A 211 11.09 -6.07 -34.99
C LYS A 211 11.54 -7.35 -35.69
N THR A 212 12.24 -7.27 -36.84
CA THR A 212 12.57 -8.40 -37.70
C THR A 212 13.35 -9.50 -36.97
N LYS A 213 14.39 -9.14 -36.22
CA LYS A 213 15.23 -10.11 -35.49
C LYS A 213 14.48 -10.77 -34.33
N ALA A 214 13.60 -10.03 -33.67
CA ALA A 214 12.78 -10.54 -32.56
C ALA A 214 11.76 -11.55 -33.07
N LEU A 215 11.07 -11.26 -34.16
CA LEU A 215 10.10 -12.17 -34.80
C LEU A 215 10.76 -13.46 -35.33
N ALA A 216 12.02 -13.40 -35.75
CA ALA A 216 12.75 -14.55 -36.27
C ALA A 216 13.22 -15.51 -35.15
N LEU A 217 13.14 -15.12 -33.89
CA LEU A 217 13.60 -15.97 -32.77
C LEU A 217 12.59 -17.09 -32.53
N PRO A 218 13.04 -18.37 -32.56
CA PRO A 218 12.13 -19.52 -32.35
C PRO A 218 11.41 -19.48 -30.98
N GLY A 219 10.08 -19.64 -31.01
CA GLY A 219 9.24 -19.55 -29.80
C GLY A 219 8.62 -18.18 -29.55
N VAL A 220 8.92 -17.17 -30.36
CA VAL A 220 8.20 -15.91 -30.38
C VAL A 220 6.92 -16.05 -31.20
N GLU A 221 5.78 -15.67 -30.64
CA GLU A 221 4.46 -15.73 -31.28
C GLU A 221 4.05 -14.37 -31.86
N ALA A 222 4.39 -13.27 -31.16
CA ALA A 222 4.05 -11.93 -31.60
C ALA A 222 5.06 -10.88 -31.07
N VAL A 223 5.25 -9.81 -31.85
CA VAL A 223 5.88 -8.57 -31.41
C VAL A 223 4.92 -7.43 -31.76
N VAL A 224 4.40 -6.78 -30.73
CA VAL A 224 3.31 -5.79 -30.79
C VAL A 224 3.90 -4.38 -30.59
N THR A 225 3.46 -3.43 -31.42
CA THR A 225 3.81 -2.01 -31.34
C THR A 225 2.54 -1.16 -31.23
N ALA A 226 2.67 0.13 -31.13
CA ALA A 226 1.52 1.04 -31.03
C ALA A 226 0.53 0.92 -32.20
N GLU A 227 1.00 0.51 -33.38
CA GLU A 227 0.17 0.30 -34.58
C GLU A 227 -0.80 -0.88 -34.43
N ASP A 228 -0.51 -1.81 -33.52
CA ASP A 228 -1.30 -3.02 -33.29
C ASP A 228 -2.39 -2.79 -32.24
N ILE A 229 -2.50 -1.61 -31.63
CA ILE A 229 -3.50 -1.27 -30.61
C ILE A 229 -4.83 -0.99 -31.32
N PRO A 230 -5.90 -1.76 -31.02
CA PRO A 230 -7.17 -1.59 -31.73
C PRO A 230 -8.02 -0.42 -31.23
N GLY A 231 -7.78 0.03 -29.99
CA GLY A 231 -8.51 1.12 -29.32
C GLY A 231 -7.65 2.36 -29.08
N GLU A 232 -7.73 2.89 -27.87
CA GLU A 232 -6.96 4.09 -27.46
C GLU A 232 -5.55 3.72 -26.99
N ASN A 233 -4.56 4.44 -27.45
CA ASN A 233 -3.17 4.23 -27.02
C ASN A 233 -2.77 5.05 -25.79
N LYS A 234 -3.64 5.90 -25.27
CA LYS A 234 -3.40 6.67 -24.03
C LYS A 234 -4.33 6.20 -22.92
N ILE A 235 -3.76 5.95 -21.75
CA ILE A 235 -4.44 5.57 -20.51
C ILE A 235 -4.02 6.52 -19.39
N GLY A 236 -4.56 6.33 -18.21
CA GLY A 236 -4.22 7.05 -16.98
C GLY A 236 -5.40 7.13 -16.02
N HIS A 237 -5.09 7.15 -14.73
CA HIS A 237 -6.10 7.06 -13.68
C HIS A 237 -7.10 8.24 -13.69
N LEU A 238 -6.60 9.47 -13.83
CA LEU A 238 -7.42 10.69 -13.90
C LEU A 238 -7.20 11.47 -15.20
N LYS A 239 -6.00 11.44 -15.74
CA LYS A 239 -5.63 12.10 -17.00
C LYS A 239 -5.01 11.03 -17.90
N HIS A 240 -5.55 10.89 -19.12
CA HIS A 240 -5.02 9.93 -20.09
C HIS A 240 -3.75 10.52 -20.74
N ASP A 241 -2.67 10.62 -19.97
CA ASP A 241 -1.39 11.18 -20.41
C ASP A 241 -0.28 10.12 -20.60
N GLN A 242 -0.57 8.86 -20.25
CA GLN A 242 0.38 7.75 -20.37
C GLN A 242 0.11 6.93 -21.63
N TYR A 243 1.10 6.78 -22.50
CA TYR A 243 1.00 5.87 -23.62
C TYR A 243 1.03 4.40 -23.15
N THR A 244 0.17 3.56 -23.72
CA THR A 244 0.29 2.10 -23.64
C THR A 244 1.58 1.63 -24.30
N LEU A 245 1.83 2.10 -25.54
CA LEU A 245 3.08 1.91 -26.29
C LEU A 245 3.44 3.22 -27.01
N ILE A 246 4.69 3.64 -26.91
CA ILE A 246 5.14 4.85 -27.60
C ILE A 246 5.14 4.61 -29.12
N PRO A 247 4.38 5.39 -29.90
CA PRO A 247 4.34 5.25 -31.34
C PRO A 247 5.60 5.80 -32.03
N ILE A 248 5.84 5.42 -33.27
CA ILE A 248 6.83 6.07 -34.13
C ILE A 248 6.44 7.57 -34.29
N GLY A 249 7.41 8.47 -34.09
CA GLY A 249 7.20 9.90 -33.98
C GLY A 249 6.81 10.40 -32.60
N GLY A 250 6.41 9.52 -31.67
CA GLY A 250 6.05 9.85 -30.29
C GLY A 250 7.26 10.13 -29.41
N LEU A 251 7.01 10.86 -28.30
CA LEU A 251 8.01 11.15 -27.27
C LEU A 251 7.96 10.11 -26.15
N THR A 252 9.13 9.71 -25.67
CA THR A 252 9.26 9.04 -24.39
C THR A 252 9.29 10.08 -23.27
N HIS A 253 8.70 9.78 -22.11
CA HIS A 253 8.59 10.68 -20.99
C HIS A 253 9.47 10.26 -19.81
N TYR A 254 9.81 8.95 -19.74
CA TYR A 254 10.73 8.37 -18.75
C TYR A 254 11.27 7.02 -19.23
N LEU A 255 12.20 6.44 -18.50
CA LEU A 255 12.85 5.17 -18.86
C LEU A 255 11.92 3.95 -18.80
N GLY A 256 10.78 4.07 -18.12
CA GLY A 256 9.79 2.99 -17.99
C GLY A 256 8.79 2.89 -19.12
N ASP A 257 8.72 3.86 -20.03
CA ASP A 257 7.80 3.84 -21.18
C ASP A 257 8.01 2.59 -22.03
N ALA A 258 6.92 1.88 -22.30
CA ALA A 258 6.94 0.72 -23.19
C ALA A 258 6.88 1.15 -24.65
N ILE A 259 7.71 0.54 -25.49
CA ILE A 259 7.79 0.83 -26.94
C ILE A 259 7.23 -0.33 -27.75
N ALA A 260 7.52 -1.55 -27.33
CA ALA A 260 7.03 -2.75 -27.96
C ALA A 260 6.83 -3.86 -26.92
N LEU A 261 5.93 -4.80 -27.22
CA LEU A 261 5.69 -6.00 -26.42
C LEU A 261 6.06 -7.25 -27.21
N VAL A 262 6.51 -8.27 -26.51
CA VAL A 262 6.76 -9.60 -27.06
C VAL A 262 5.90 -10.61 -26.32
N ALA A 263 5.25 -11.53 -27.05
CA ALA A 263 4.67 -12.74 -26.51
C ALA A 263 5.46 -13.94 -27.01
N ALA A 264 5.93 -14.80 -26.10
CA ALA A 264 6.70 -15.98 -26.44
C ALA A 264 6.33 -17.18 -25.54
N ARG A 265 6.75 -18.39 -25.94
CA ARG A 265 6.48 -19.66 -25.25
C ARG A 265 6.96 -19.73 -23.80
N ASP A 266 7.96 -18.94 -23.45
CA ASP A 266 8.54 -18.84 -22.11
C ASP A 266 9.12 -17.44 -21.87
N LYS A 267 9.29 -17.08 -20.59
CA LYS A 267 9.76 -15.75 -20.19
C LYS A 267 11.17 -15.44 -20.69
N GLU A 268 12.06 -16.44 -20.70
CA GLU A 268 13.44 -16.28 -21.18
C GLU A 268 13.47 -15.90 -22.67
N THR A 269 12.66 -16.60 -23.48
CA THR A 269 12.52 -16.30 -24.90
C THR A 269 11.92 -14.91 -25.14
N ALA A 270 10.88 -14.52 -24.36
CA ALA A 270 10.26 -13.20 -24.46
C ALA A 270 11.28 -12.09 -24.13
N ASP A 271 12.05 -12.25 -23.06
CA ASP A 271 13.08 -11.27 -22.64
C ASP A 271 14.25 -11.16 -23.64
N LYS A 272 14.65 -12.27 -24.24
CA LYS A 272 15.66 -12.26 -25.33
C LYS A 272 15.14 -11.56 -26.56
N ALA A 273 13.92 -11.86 -26.96
CA ALA A 273 13.30 -11.25 -28.15
C ALA A 273 13.12 -9.72 -27.97
N ALA A 274 12.66 -9.26 -26.80
CA ALA A 274 12.52 -7.85 -26.52
C ALA A 274 13.85 -7.09 -26.70
N LYS A 275 14.99 -7.69 -26.31
CA LYS A 275 16.32 -7.10 -26.49
C LYS A 275 16.82 -7.10 -27.95
N LEU A 276 16.21 -7.88 -28.85
CA LEU A 276 16.55 -7.94 -30.27
C LEU A 276 15.82 -6.88 -31.11
N ILE A 277 14.79 -6.26 -30.57
CA ILE A 277 14.09 -5.14 -31.21
C ILE A 277 15.04 -3.95 -31.26
N GLN A 278 15.22 -3.36 -32.45
CA GLN A 278 16.09 -2.19 -32.63
C GLN A 278 15.22 -0.93 -32.76
N VAL A 279 15.54 0.09 -31.99
CA VAL A 279 14.83 1.37 -31.99
C VAL A 279 15.83 2.48 -32.26
N GLU A 280 15.51 3.34 -33.23
CA GLU A 280 16.24 4.57 -33.48
C GLU A 280 15.59 5.75 -32.75
N TYR A 281 16.39 6.58 -32.11
CA TYR A 281 15.93 7.69 -31.28
C TYR A 281 16.59 9.02 -31.71
N GLU A 282 15.80 10.06 -31.66
CA GLU A 282 16.31 11.43 -31.53
C GLU A 282 16.31 11.79 -30.05
N VAL A 283 17.49 11.82 -29.43
CA VAL A 283 17.62 12.11 -27.99
C VAL A 283 17.42 13.61 -27.75
N LEU A 284 16.56 13.96 -26.81
CA LEU A 284 16.17 15.32 -26.47
C LEU A 284 16.59 15.68 -25.04
N PRO A 285 16.77 16.98 -24.72
CA PRO A 285 17.00 17.43 -23.37
C PRO A 285 15.85 16.98 -22.45
N HIS A 286 16.19 16.52 -21.26
CA HIS A 286 15.23 16.07 -20.25
C HIS A 286 15.31 16.91 -18.97
N ILE A 287 14.34 16.76 -18.08
CA ILE A 287 14.21 17.48 -16.82
C ILE A 287 14.33 16.46 -15.68
N HIS A 288 15.23 16.72 -14.74
CA HIS A 288 15.47 15.88 -13.59
C HIS A 288 14.96 16.50 -12.27
N THR A 289 14.98 17.84 -12.14
CA THR A 289 14.59 18.53 -10.91
C THR A 289 13.41 19.48 -11.10
N ILE A 290 12.70 19.78 -10.02
CA ILE A 290 11.59 20.75 -10.07
C ILE A 290 12.08 22.18 -10.35
N GLU A 291 13.31 22.53 -9.96
CA GLU A 291 13.92 23.82 -10.26
C GLU A 291 14.17 23.97 -11.77
N GLU A 292 14.55 22.88 -12.44
CA GLU A 292 14.65 22.85 -13.90
C GLU A 292 13.27 22.98 -14.54
N ALA A 293 12.28 22.22 -14.04
CA ALA A 293 10.90 22.23 -14.53
C ALA A 293 10.21 23.59 -14.43
N ALA A 294 10.54 24.36 -13.40
CA ALA A 294 9.95 25.67 -13.12
C ALA A 294 10.51 26.83 -13.98
N LYS A 295 11.60 26.61 -14.73
CA LYS A 295 12.20 27.67 -15.59
C LYS A 295 11.27 28.01 -16.75
N PRO A 296 11.13 29.30 -17.12
CA PRO A 296 10.26 29.69 -18.23
C PRO A 296 10.65 29.09 -19.58
N ASP A 297 11.93 28.78 -19.79
CA ASP A 297 12.52 28.20 -20.98
C ASP A 297 12.82 26.71 -20.88
N ALA A 298 12.28 26.06 -19.84
CA ALA A 298 12.46 24.61 -19.64
C ALA A 298 11.92 23.80 -20.83
N PRO A 299 12.59 22.71 -21.23
CA PRO A 299 11.98 21.71 -22.08
C PRO A 299 10.64 21.25 -21.49
N LYS A 300 9.64 20.99 -22.31
CA LYS A 300 8.35 20.50 -21.84
C LYS A 300 8.36 18.98 -21.77
N VAL A 301 7.85 18.40 -20.70
CA VAL A 301 7.65 16.94 -20.62
C VAL A 301 6.60 16.52 -21.64
N PHE A 302 5.52 17.31 -21.78
CA PHE A 302 4.46 17.13 -22.79
C PHE A 302 4.47 18.32 -23.74
N ASP A 303 4.63 18.06 -25.04
CA ASP A 303 4.69 19.12 -26.06
C ASP A 303 3.39 19.94 -26.14
N GLU A 304 2.24 19.33 -25.81
CA GLU A 304 0.91 19.93 -25.82
C GLU A 304 0.62 20.85 -24.63
N GLU A 305 1.36 20.75 -23.53
CA GLU A 305 1.17 21.58 -22.34
C GLU A 305 1.86 22.95 -22.46
N GLU A 306 1.37 23.96 -21.75
CA GLU A 306 1.99 25.28 -21.73
C GLU A 306 3.30 25.32 -20.94
N ASN A 307 3.37 24.55 -19.88
CA ASN A 307 4.51 24.46 -18.95
C ASN A 307 4.55 23.09 -18.27
N ASN A 308 5.47 22.88 -17.33
CA ASN A 308 5.61 21.62 -16.62
C ASN A 308 4.81 21.55 -15.29
N ILE A 309 3.76 22.36 -15.12
CA ILE A 309 2.91 22.31 -13.94
C ILE A 309 1.81 21.27 -14.15
N CYS A 310 1.87 20.18 -13.38
CA CYS A 310 0.85 19.14 -13.35
C CYS A 310 -0.42 19.61 -12.60
N ALA A 311 -0.22 20.26 -11.44
CA ALA A 311 -1.31 20.76 -10.62
C ALA A 311 -0.86 21.96 -9.78
N TYR A 312 -1.80 22.89 -9.55
CA TYR A 312 -1.63 24.01 -8.64
C TYR A 312 -2.83 24.04 -7.68
N LYS A 313 -2.57 24.30 -6.40
CA LYS A 313 -3.58 24.44 -5.35
C LYS A 313 -3.27 25.64 -4.49
N HIS A 314 -4.28 26.45 -4.21
CA HIS A 314 -4.22 27.54 -3.24
C HIS A 314 -5.40 27.43 -2.28
N ILE A 315 -5.12 27.32 -1.01
CA ILE A 315 -6.13 27.15 0.04
C ILE A 315 -5.85 28.18 1.11
N SER A 316 -6.87 28.97 1.46
CA SER A 316 -6.72 30.01 2.48
C SER A 316 -8.02 30.21 3.26
N ARG A 317 -7.87 30.64 4.51
CA ARG A 317 -8.95 31.12 5.37
C ARG A 317 -8.41 32.15 6.34
N GLY A 318 -9.21 33.16 6.67
CA GLY A 318 -8.74 34.29 7.49
C GLY A 318 -7.66 35.12 6.81
N ASN A 319 -6.73 35.66 7.59
CA ASN A 319 -5.59 36.44 7.11
C ASN A 319 -4.30 35.94 7.79
N ALA A 320 -3.70 34.93 7.20
CA ALA A 320 -2.49 34.29 7.77
C ALA A 320 -1.30 35.25 7.87
N ALA A 321 -1.12 36.13 6.90
CA ALA A 321 0.00 37.10 6.91
C ALA A 321 -0.10 38.06 8.07
N GLU A 322 -1.29 38.61 8.35
CA GLU A 322 -1.53 39.52 9.43
C GLU A 322 -1.49 38.79 10.79
N ALA A 323 -2.08 37.60 10.90
CA ALA A 323 -2.02 36.81 12.12
C ALA A 323 -0.59 36.45 12.51
N ILE A 324 0.26 36.06 11.57
CA ILE A 324 1.68 35.77 11.77
C ILE A 324 2.42 37.04 12.19
N LYS A 325 2.17 38.21 11.53
CA LYS A 325 2.78 39.48 11.87
C LYS A 325 2.48 39.89 13.30
N ASN A 326 1.28 39.62 13.78
CA ASN A 326 0.81 39.96 15.14
C ASN A 326 1.15 38.88 16.18
N SER A 327 1.76 37.76 15.78
CA SER A 327 2.18 36.70 16.68
C SER A 327 3.34 37.11 17.57
N LYS A 328 3.35 36.63 18.82
CA LYS A 328 4.47 36.81 19.75
C LYS A 328 5.72 36.05 19.31
N TYR A 329 5.52 34.84 18.82
CA TYR A 329 6.57 33.97 18.32
C TYR A 329 6.27 33.54 16.88
N VAL A 330 7.29 33.64 16.02
CA VAL A 330 7.21 33.25 14.62
C VAL A 330 8.41 32.36 14.32
N ILE A 331 8.14 31.25 13.60
CA ILE A 331 9.17 30.34 13.11
C ILE A 331 8.91 30.07 11.65
N SER A 332 9.95 30.14 10.83
CA SER A 332 9.95 29.77 9.40
C SER A 332 11.09 28.81 9.13
N HIS A 333 10.81 27.76 8.37
CA HIS A 333 11.83 26.82 7.94
C HIS A 333 11.50 26.17 6.60
N HIS A 334 12.56 25.70 5.91
CA HIS A 334 12.49 24.85 4.74
C HIS A 334 12.56 23.37 5.15
N PHE A 335 11.74 22.51 4.54
CA PHE A 335 11.69 21.08 4.81
C PHE A 335 11.73 20.30 3.50
N GLU A 336 12.40 19.13 3.53
CA GLU A 336 12.47 18.25 2.39
C GLU A 336 12.11 16.81 2.76
N THR A 337 11.40 16.13 1.87
CA THR A 337 11.13 14.70 2.00
C THR A 337 11.52 13.96 0.71
N PRO A 338 12.03 12.72 0.80
CA PRO A 338 12.61 12.04 -0.35
C PRO A 338 11.57 11.30 -1.19
N TRP A 339 11.96 10.91 -2.40
CA TRP A 339 11.39 9.78 -3.11
C TRP A 339 11.47 8.53 -2.23
N THR A 340 10.39 7.75 -2.13
CA THR A 340 10.39 6.44 -1.49
C THR A 340 9.54 5.44 -2.24
N GLU A 341 9.85 4.16 -2.02
CA GLU A 341 9.30 3.01 -2.70
C GLU A 341 8.25 2.29 -1.83
N HIS A 342 7.11 1.90 -2.41
CA HIS A 342 6.07 1.12 -1.73
C HIS A 342 6.61 -0.19 -1.16
N ALA A 343 7.46 -0.84 -1.93
CA ALA A 343 8.12 -2.09 -1.58
C ALA A 343 7.14 -3.23 -1.25
N PHE A 344 5.97 -3.26 -1.89
CA PHE A 344 5.12 -4.44 -1.82
C PHE A 344 5.89 -5.67 -2.35
N LEU A 345 5.67 -6.84 -1.73
CA LEU A 345 6.47 -8.01 -2.03
C LEU A 345 6.10 -8.68 -3.35
N GLU A 346 4.84 -8.61 -3.74
CA GLU A 346 4.36 -9.12 -5.02
C GLU A 346 4.66 -8.10 -6.14
N PRO A 347 5.57 -8.38 -7.09
CA PRO A 347 5.66 -7.58 -8.31
C PRO A 347 4.35 -7.65 -9.10
N GLU A 348 4.08 -6.63 -9.87
CA GLU A 348 2.89 -6.54 -10.70
C GLU A 348 2.83 -7.71 -11.69
N CYS A 349 1.67 -8.34 -11.75
CA CYS A 349 1.40 -9.48 -12.62
C CYS A 349 -0.06 -9.47 -13.06
N ALA A 350 -0.30 -9.82 -14.32
CA ALA A 350 -1.62 -10.12 -14.85
C ALA A 350 -1.56 -11.38 -15.73
N VAL A 351 -2.65 -12.13 -15.72
CA VAL A 351 -2.86 -13.26 -16.61
C VAL A 351 -4.16 -13.03 -17.35
N SER A 352 -4.12 -13.01 -18.68
CA SER A 352 -5.29 -12.78 -19.51
C SER A 352 -5.48 -13.92 -20.51
N PHE A 353 -6.74 -14.20 -20.83
CA PHE A 353 -7.15 -15.26 -21.76
C PHE A 353 -8.56 -14.97 -22.28
N TYR A 354 -8.99 -15.67 -23.33
CA TYR A 354 -10.39 -15.66 -23.75
C TYR A 354 -11.20 -16.66 -22.92
N ASP A 355 -12.29 -16.20 -22.32
CA ASP A 355 -13.22 -17.07 -21.61
C ASP A 355 -14.19 -17.79 -22.56
N GLU A 356 -15.12 -18.59 -22.03
CA GLU A 356 -16.10 -19.36 -22.79
C GLU A 356 -17.09 -18.49 -23.56
N ASP A 357 -17.33 -17.26 -23.12
CA ASP A 357 -18.19 -16.28 -23.77
C ASP A 357 -17.47 -15.53 -24.91
N GLY A 358 -16.16 -15.72 -25.03
CA GLY A 358 -15.29 -15.02 -25.98
C GLY A 358 -14.89 -13.63 -25.54
N ASP A 359 -15.00 -13.32 -24.24
CA ASP A 359 -14.52 -12.09 -23.63
C ASP A 359 -13.04 -12.22 -23.22
N VAL A 360 -12.29 -11.13 -23.24
CA VAL A 360 -10.93 -11.09 -22.69
C VAL A 360 -11.03 -11.06 -21.17
N PHE A 361 -10.67 -12.15 -20.53
CA PHE A 361 -10.65 -12.27 -19.07
C PHE A 361 -9.25 -11.92 -18.54
N VAL A 362 -9.21 -11.13 -17.45
CA VAL A 362 -7.96 -10.69 -16.82
C VAL A 362 -7.97 -11.02 -15.33
N TYR A 363 -7.09 -11.93 -14.88
CA TYR A 363 -6.71 -12.02 -13.47
C TYR A 363 -5.71 -10.92 -13.14
N SER A 364 -6.05 -10.07 -12.17
CA SER A 364 -5.28 -8.88 -11.84
C SER A 364 -4.89 -8.81 -10.36
N THR A 365 -3.82 -8.06 -10.10
CA THR A 365 -3.37 -7.66 -8.76
C THR A 365 -3.36 -6.13 -8.68
N ASP A 366 -4.53 -5.52 -8.48
CA ASP A 366 -4.74 -4.08 -8.46
C ASP A 366 -5.61 -3.64 -7.27
N GLN A 367 -5.80 -2.33 -7.16
CA GLN A 367 -6.63 -1.70 -6.14
C GLN A 367 -8.06 -1.39 -6.65
N SER A 368 -8.36 -1.67 -7.93
CA SER A 368 -9.68 -1.54 -8.53
C SER A 368 -9.86 -2.38 -9.79
N ALA A 369 -10.59 -3.49 -9.70
CA ALA A 369 -10.91 -4.31 -10.86
C ALA A 369 -11.71 -3.54 -11.93
N HIS A 370 -12.58 -2.61 -11.50
CA HIS A 370 -13.39 -1.80 -12.41
C HIS A 370 -12.57 -0.73 -13.15
N GLN A 371 -11.55 -0.14 -12.52
CA GLN A 371 -10.62 0.76 -13.22
C GLN A 371 -9.80 -0.03 -14.24
N THR A 372 -9.31 -1.22 -13.87
CA THR A 372 -8.63 -2.13 -14.79
C THR A 372 -9.52 -2.51 -15.98
N LEU A 373 -10.80 -2.83 -15.74
CA LEU A 373 -11.78 -3.07 -16.80
C LEU A 373 -11.88 -1.88 -17.75
N HIS A 374 -12.05 -0.66 -17.19
CA HIS A 374 -12.19 0.55 -18.00
C HIS A 374 -10.98 0.78 -18.90
N GLU A 375 -9.78 0.76 -18.36
CA GLU A 375 -8.55 1.02 -19.13
C GLU A 375 -8.22 -0.09 -20.12
N CYS A 376 -8.44 -1.36 -19.78
CA CYS A 376 -8.31 -2.46 -20.72
C CYS A 376 -9.31 -2.35 -21.87
N SER A 377 -10.56 -1.95 -21.59
CA SER A 377 -11.59 -1.75 -22.61
C SER A 377 -11.24 -0.62 -23.57
N LEU A 378 -10.66 0.50 -23.07
CA LEU A 378 -10.15 1.60 -23.90
C LEU A 378 -9.06 1.12 -24.86
N VAL A 379 -8.05 0.41 -24.35
CA VAL A 379 -6.92 -0.08 -25.17
C VAL A 379 -7.38 -1.10 -26.21
N LEU A 380 -8.32 -1.99 -25.85
CA LEU A 380 -8.84 -3.02 -26.76
C LEU A 380 -9.96 -2.52 -27.67
N GLY A 381 -10.51 -1.31 -27.43
CA GLY A 381 -11.61 -0.74 -28.23
C GLY A 381 -12.90 -1.58 -28.14
N THR A 382 -13.13 -2.28 -27.01
CA THR A 382 -14.28 -3.17 -26.83
C THR A 382 -14.70 -3.25 -25.35
N ASP A 383 -15.97 -3.48 -25.10
CA ASP A 383 -16.55 -3.76 -23.78
C ASP A 383 -16.50 -5.25 -23.39
N LYS A 384 -16.03 -6.12 -24.31
CA LYS A 384 -15.89 -7.56 -24.09
C LYS A 384 -14.64 -7.87 -23.25
N VAL A 385 -14.63 -7.38 -22.05
CA VAL A 385 -13.54 -7.58 -21.08
C VAL A 385 -14.15 -7.91 -19.72
N LYS A 386 -13.55 -8.86 -19.03
CA LYS A 386 -13.88 -9.22 -17.63
C LYS A 386 -12.62 -9.18 -16.78
N VAL A 387 -12.71 -8.62 -15.61
CA VAL A 387 -11.58 -8.52 -14.66
C VAL A 387 -11.96 -9.13 -13.33
N GLN A 388 -11.05 -9.93 -12.78
CA GLN A 388 -11.15 -10.45 -11.42
C GLN A 388 -9.87 -10.20 -10.65
N ASN A 389 -9.98 -9.65 -9.45
CA ASN A 389 -8.84 -9.64 -8.54
C ASN A 389 -8.53 -11.07 -8.09
N ALA A 390 -7.30 -11.49 -8.25
CA ALA A 390 -6.70 -12.58 -7.49
C ALA A 390 -6.37 -12.10 -6.06
N LEU A 391 -5.59 -12.85 -5.28
CA LEU A 391 -4.97 -12.27 -4.08
C LEU A 391 -4.01 -11.15 -4.47
N VAL A 392 -4.01 -10.08 -3.70
CA VAL A 392 -3.11 -8.95 -3.92
C VAL A 392 -2.04 -8.92 -2.84
N GLY A 393 -0.78 -9.04 -3.25
CA GLY A 393 0.39 -9.14 -2.37
C GLY A 393 0.91 -7.81 -1.84
N GLY A 394 -0.02 -6.93 -1.41
CA GLY A 394 0.23 -5.54 -0.98
C GLY A 394 0.09 -4.56 -2.14
N GLY A 395 -0.28 -3.32 -1.83
CA GLY A 395 -0.43 -2.25 -2.81
C GLY A 395 0.05 -0.91 -2.25
N PHE A 396 -0.52 -0.45 -1.13
CA PHE A 396 -0.18 0.81 -0.44
C PHE A 396 -0.38 2.07 -1.29
N GLY A 397 -1.14 1.98 -2.39
CA GLY A 397 -1.31 3.00 -3.40
C GLY A 397 -0.56 2.73 -4.71
N GLY A 398 0.50 1.94 -4.69
CA GLY A 398 1.35 1.67 -5.87
C GLY A 398 0.73 0.74 -6.93
N LYS A 399 -0.47 0.20 -6.67
CA LYS A 399 -1.24 -0.63 -7.62
C LYS A 399 -2.58 0.01 -7.99
N GLU A 400 -2.68 1.33 -7.89
CA GLU A 400 -3.84 2.07 -8.39
C GLU A 400 -3.73 2.35 -9.89
N ASP A 401 -2.54 2.66 -10.39
CA ASP A 401 -2.27 2.87 -11.80
C ASP A 401 -2.01 1.56 -12.56
N MET A 402 -2.35 1.53 -13.85
CA MET A 402 -2.09 0.38 -14.73
C MET A 402 -0.60 0.21 -15.01
N THR A 403 -0.12 -1.02 -14.96
CA THR A 403 1.28 -1.34 -15.27
C THR A 403 1.43 -2.50 -16.24
N VAL A 404 0.69 -3.59 -16.07
CA VAL A 404 0.79 -4.82 -16.88
C VAL A 404 -0.56 -5.35 -17.38
N GLN A 405 -1.66 -4.95 -16.79
CA GLN A 405 -2.97 -5.50 -17.05
C GLN A 405 -3.40 -5.30 -18.50
N HIS A 406 -3.37 -4.05 -18.98
CA HIS A 406 -3.66 -3.66 -20.35
C HIS A 406 -2.67 -4.27 -21.34
N LEU A 407 -1.39 -4.42 -20.96
CA LEU A 407 -0.35 -5.02 -21.80
C LEU A 407 -0.60 -6.54 -21.98
N SER A 408 -0.95 -7.24 -20.90
CA SER A 408 -1.33 -8.64 -20.93
C SER A 408 -2.57 -8.86 -21.80
N ALA A 409 -3.61 -8.03 -21.59
CA ALA A 409 -4.86 -8.08 -22.34
C ALA A 409 -4.62 -7.82 -23.85
N LEU A 410 -3.77 -6.84 -24.21
CA LEU A 410 -3.40 -6.55 -25.59
C LEU A 410 -2.68 -7.74 -26.24
N LEU A 411 -1.72 -8.37 -25.57
CA LEU A 411 -1.03 -9.53 -26.08
C LEU A 411 -1.98 -10.72 -26.28
N THR A 412 -2.93 -10.95 -25.36
CA THR A 412 -3.98 -11.97 -25.51
C THR A 412 -4.89 -11.64 -26.69
N TYR A 413 -5.28 -10.37 -26.85
CA TYR A 413 -6.10 -9.94 -27.99
C TYR A 413 -5.43 -10.23 -29.34
N VAL A 414 -4.13 -9.94 -29.46
CA VAL A 414 -3.37 -10.16 -30.71
C VAL A 414 -3.11 -11.65 -30.95
N THR A 415 -2.66 -12.39 -29.96
CA THR A 415 -2.23 -13.80 -30.11
C THR A 415 -3.37 -14.80 -30.07
N LYS A 416 -4.52 -14.43 -29.52
CA LYS A 416 -5.66 -15.33 -29.22
C LYS A 416 -5.30 -16.48 -28.28
N LYS A 417 -4.23 -16.34 -27.50
CA LYS A 417 -3.74 -17.32 -26.51
C LYS A 417 -3.70 -16.71 -25.13
N PRO A 418 -3.73 -17.52 -24.06
CA PRO A 418 -3.48 -17.02 -22.70
C PRO A 418 -2.10 -16.39 -22.61
N VAL A 419 -1.99 -15.24 -21.92
CA VAL A 419 -0.72 -14.54 -21.71
C VAL A 419 -0.54 -14.16 -20.24
N LYS A 420 0.60 -14.51 -19.67
CA LYS A 420 1.08 -14.01 -18.38
C LYS A 420 2.08 -12.88 -18.62
N MET A 421 1.81 -11.70 -18.06
CA MET A 421 2.76 -10.60 -18.00
C MET A 421 3.09 -10.28 -16.55
N LYS A 422 4.36 -10.45 -16.18
CA LYS A 422 4.89 -10.19 -14.86
C LYS A 422 6.12 -9.31 -14.96
N LEU A 423 6.18 -8.24 -14.18
CA LEU A 423 7.37 -7.43 -14.05
C LEU A 423 8.45 -8.15 -13.25
N THR A 424 9.70 -8.02 -13.67
CA THR A 424 10.83 -8.27 -12.79
C THR A 424 10.84 -7.25 -11.65
N ARG A 425 11.52 -7.52 -10.56
CA ARG A 425 11.61 -6.53 -9.47
C ARG A 425 12.24 -5.20 -9.94
N ALA A 426 13.22 -5.25 -10.81
CA ALA A 426 13.85 -4.05 -11.37
C ALA A 426 12.86 -3.23 -12.21
N GLU A 427 12.03 -3.88 -13.04
CA GLU A 427 10.95 -3.22 -13.78
C GLU A 427 9.87 -2.67 -12.85
N SER A 428 9.44 -3.44 -11.83
CA SER A 428 8.50 -2.99 -10.82
C SER A 428 8.99 -1.71 -10.13
N LEU A 429 10.27 -1.66 -9.72
CA LEU A 429 10.87 -0.47 -9.14
C LEU A 429 10.89 0.73 -10.09
N LEU A 430 10.99 0.50 -11.40
CA LEU A 430 11.02 1.56 -12.41
C LEU A 430 9.63 2.08 -12.78
N VAL A 431 8.63 1.18 -12.89
CA VAL A 431 7.39 1.45 -13.64
C VAL A 431 6.28 2.02 -12.77
N HIS A 432 5.97 1.40 -11.60
CA HIS A 432 4.84 1.89 -10.81
C HIS A 432 5.15 3.23 -10.12
N PRO A 433 4.11 4.06 -9.85
CA PRO A 433 4.30 5.37 -9.22
C PRO A 433 4.95 5.27 -7.84
N LYS A 434 5.72 6.29 -7.46
CA LYS A 434 6.46 6.40 -6.20
C LYS A 434 5.79 7.39 -5.25
N ARG A 435 6.31 7.52 -4.01
CA ARG A 435 5.97 8.65 -3.13
C ARG A 435 6.61 9.92 -3.68
N HIS A 436 5.84 10.96 -3.85
CA HIS A 436 6.33 12.29 -4.22
C HIS A 436 7.36 12.80 -3.21
N PRO A 437 8.53 13.27 -3.64
CA PRO A 437 9.37 14.11 -2.82
C PRO A 437 8.71 15.49 -2.69
N PHE A 438 8.79 16.08 -1.51
CA PHE A 438 8.22 17.40 -1.25
C PHE A 438 9.29 18.37 -0.74
N TYR A 439 9.18 19.63 -1.18
CA TYR A 439 9.97 20.77 -0.79
C TYR A 439 9.01 21.82 -0.23
N MET A 440 9.18 22.18 1.04
CA MET A 440 8.14 22.91 1.78
C MET A 440 8.77 24.08 2.54
N ASP A 441 8.38 25.32 2.21
CA ASP A 441 8.67 26.50 3.00
C ASP A 441 7.46 26.78 3.89
N MET A 442 7.61 26.65 5.21
CA MET A 442 6.51 26.80 6.15
C MET A 442 6.81 27.82 7.23
N THR A 443 5.81 28.62 7.58
CA THR A 443 5.85 29.62 8.65
C THR A 443 4.67 29.41 9.57
N MET A 444 4.92 29.40 10.89
CA MET A 444 3.91 29.33 11.95
C MET A 444 4.09 30.47 12.93
N GLY A 445 2.99 31.10 13.34
CA GLY A 445 2.94 32.12 14.37
C GLY A 445 2.07 31.70 15.55
N CYS A 446 2.52 32.01 16.79
CA CYS A 446 1.78 31.75 18.03
C CYS A 446 1.75 32.99 18.94
N ASP A 447 0.76 33.05 19.83
CA ASP A 447 0.74 34.01 20.95
C ASP A 447 1.74 33.63 22.07
N GLU A 448 1.77 34.40 23.15
CA GLU A 448 2.61 34.15 24.32
C GLU A 448 2.29 32.88 25.09
N ASN A 449 1.09 32.32 24.91
CA ASN A 449 0.61 31.09 25.53
C ASN A 449 0.82 29.86 24.66
N GLY A 450 1.26 30.01 23.39
CA GLY A 450 1.44 28.93 22.44
C GLY A 450 0.17 28.57 21.67
N ASN A 451 -0.86 29.42 21.67
CA ASN A 451 -2.00 29.24 20.79
C ASN A 451 -1.58 29.60 19.36
N ILE A 452 -1.85 28.72 18.40
CA ILE A 452 -1.54 28.96 16.98
C ILE A 452 -2.40 30.09 16.46
N MET A 453 -1.78 31.14 15.94
CA MET A 453 -2.46 32.30 15.37
C MET A 453 -2.59 32.20 13.86
N GLY A 454 -1.58 31.64 13.19
CA GLY A 454 -1.60 31.48 11.76
C GLY A 454 -0.47 30.60 11.21
N VAL A 455 -0.74 29.99 10.07
CA VAL A 455 0.20 29.15 9.32
C VAL A 455 0.20 29.55 7.84
N LYS A 456 1.40 29.67 7.27
CA LYS A 456 1.60 29.90 5.84
C LYS A 456 2.59 28.89 5.29
N ALA A 457 2.28 28.31 4.11
CA ALA A 457 3.19 27.36 3.46
C ALA A 457 3.22 27.52 1.95
N LYS A 458 4.41 27.25 1.37
CA LYS A 458 4.59 26.92 -0.04
C LYS A 458 5.09 25.50 -0.13
N VAL A 459 4.40 24.68 -0.93
CA VAL A 459 4.68 23.26 -1.08
C VAL A 459 4.94 22.96 -2.56
N ALA A 460 6.09 22.42 -2.87
CA ALA A 460 6.41 21.95 -4.23
C ALA A 460 6.62 20.43 -4.22
N ALA A 461 6.13 19.76 -5.25
CA ALA A 461 6.24 18.31 -5.42
C ALA A 461 6.72 17.94 -6.82
N ASP A 462 7.56 16.92 -6.91
CA ASP A 462 7.89 16.27 -8.19
C ASP A 462 6.92 15.10 -8.42
N THR A 463 6.12 15.16 -9.49
CA THR A 463 5.18 14.10 -9.85
C THR A 463 5.75 13.12 -10.89
N GLY A 464 6.96 13.37 -11.38
CA GLY A 464 7.58 12.54 -12.43
C GLY A 464 6.91 12.70 -13.79
N ALA A 465 6.94 11.65 -14.59
CA ALA A 465 6.60 11.67 -16.00
C ALA A 465 5.09 11.78 -16.32
N PHE A 466 4.22 11.46 -15.36
CA PHE A 466 2.76 11.41 -15.57
C PHE A 466 1.99 12.04 -14.42
N ALA A 467 0.77 12.47 -14.71
CA ALA A 467 -0.12 13.03 -13.69
C ALA A 467 -0.47 12.01 -12.60
N SER A 468 -0.77 10.76 -12.97
CA SER A 468 -1.22 9.74 -12.01
C SER A 468 -2.22 10.33 -11.01
N LEU A 469 -1.89 10.34 -9.72
CA LEU A 469 -2.65 10.99 -8.65
C LEU A 469 -1.91 12.22 -8.05
N GLY A 470 -0.97 12.83 -8.79
CA GLY A 470 -0.16 13.96 -8.30
C GLY A 470 -1.00 15.15 -7.87
N GLY A 471 -2.03 15.52 -8.63
CA GLY A 471 -2.99 16.59 -8.26
C GLY A 471 -3.72 16.32 -6.95
N PRO A 472 -4.42 15.19 -6.78
CA PRO A 472 -5.06 14.79 -5.53
C PRO A 472 -4.10 14.64 -4.35
N VAL A 473 -2.88 14.12 -4.55
CA VAL A 473 -1.86 14.03 -3.49
C VAL A 473 -1.47 15.41 -2.99
N LEU A 474 -1.21 16.36 -3.92
CA LEU A 474 -0.91 17.74 -3.59
C LEU A 474 -2.06 18.40 -2.84
N GLU A 475 -3.30 18.18 -3.27
CA GLU A 475 -4.49 18.74 -2.63
C GLU A 475 -4.66 18.25 -1.18
N ARG A 476 -4.45 16.95 -0.92
CA ARG A 476 -4.48 16.39 0.44
C ARG A 476 -3.33 16.92 1.28
N ALA A 477 -2.14 17.04 0.71
CA ALA A 477 -1.00 17.65 1.37
C ALA A 477 -1.33 19.08 1.84
N CYS A 478 -1.84 19.92 0.95
CA CYS A 478 -2.21 21.30 1.27
C CYS A 478 -3.35 21.37 2.31
N THR A 479 -4.40 20.57 2.15
CA THR A 479 -5.55 20.57 3.07
C THR A 479 -5.17 20.20 4.50
N HIS A 480 -4.25 19.23 4.65
CA HIS A 480 -3.85 18.69 5.97
C HIS A 480 -2.58 19.34 6.53
N ALA A 481 -1.88 20.18 5.77
CA ALA A 481 -0.69 20.89 6.26
C ALA A 481 -0.99 21.84 7.43
N ALA A 482 -2.25 22.22 7.61
CA ALA A 482 -2.70 23.00 8.77
C ALA A 482 -2.65 22.21 10.10
N GLY A 483 -2.55 20.88 10.05
CA GLY A 483 -2.60 19.99 11.22
C GLY A 483 -4.00 19.84 11.82
N PRO A 484 -4.15 18.97 12.85
CA PRO A 484 -5.43 18.72 13.52
C PRO A 484 -5.70 19.73 14.66
N TYR A 485 -5.54 21.02 14.40
CA TYR A 485 -5.56 22.05 15.40
C TYR A 485 -6.67 23.07 15.18
N HIS A 486 -7.12 23.69 16.24
CA HIS A 486 -8.14 24.73 16.22
C HIS A 486 -7.50 26.12 16.09
N TYR A 487 -7.54 26.70 14.89
CA TYR A 487 -7.19 28.09 14.57
C TYR A 487 -7.79 28.49 13.23
N GLU A 488 -7.83 29.79 12.94
CA GLU A 488 -8.57 30.29 11.77
C GLU A 488 -7.67 30.62 10.57
N ASN A 489 -6.51 31.22 10.83
CA ASN A 489 -5.76 31.91 9.78
C ASN A 489 -4.72 30.99 9.14
N PHE A 490 -4.96 30.55 7.92
CA PHE A 490 -3.95 29.79 7.18
C PHE A 490 -3.97 30.13 5.71
N GLU A 491 -2.81 29.97 5.05
CA GLU A 491 -2.64 30.16 3.62
C GLU A 491 -1.61 29.15 3.12
N ILE A 492 -2.01 28.25 2.25
CA ILE A 492 -1.17 27.18 1.72
C ILE A 492 -1.24 27.17 0.22
N GLU A 493 -0.09 27.25 -0.42
CA GLU A 493 0.11 27.25 -1.86
C GLU A 493 0.91 26.02 -2.26
N GLY A 494 0.41 25.23 -3.18
CA GLY A 494 1.04 23.98 -3.63
C GLY A 494 1.19 23.92 -5.15
N THR A 495 2.33 23.41 -5.65
CA THR A 495 2.58 23.16 -7.05
C THR A 495 3.20 21.77 -7.24
N ALA A 496 2.64 20.96 -8.11
CA ALA A 496 3.23 19.70 -8.55
C ALA A 496 3.79 19.88 -9.97
N TYR A 497 5.03 19.47 -10.16
CA TYR A 497 5.74 19.62 -11.45
C TYR A 497 5.92 18.27 -12.13
N TYR A 498 5.75 18.22 -13.43
CA TYR A 498 6.22 17.13 -14.28
C TYR A 498 7.75 17.18 -14.40
N THR A 499 8.38 16.00 -14.40
CA THR A 499 9.78 15.78 -14.73
C THR A 499 9.90 14.52 -15.58
N ASN A 500 11.10 14.18 -16.05
CA ASN A 500 11.33 12.90 -16.74
C ASN A 500 11.76 11.77 -15.78
N ASN A 501 11.56 11.96 -14.48
CA ASN A 501 11.75 10.94 -13.47
C ASN A 501 10.65 9.86 -13.55
N PRO A 502 10.83 8.68 -12.94
CA PRO A 502 9.73 7.73 -12.74
C PRO A 502 8.51 8.43 -12.14
N PRO A 503 7.28 8.02 -12.51
CA PRO A 503 6.08 8.68 -12.03
C PRO A 503 5.94 8.61 -10.51
N ALA A 504 5.30 9.62 -9.93
CA ALA A 504 4.83 9.61 -8.55
C ALA A 504 3.30 9.58 -8.52
N GLY A 505 2.72 8.92 -7.52
CA GLY A 505 1.28 8.75 -7.40
C GLY A 505 0.85 8.49 -5.95
N ALA A 506 -0.21 7.70 -5.80
CA ALA A 506 -0.69 7.33 -4.49
C ALA A 506 0.36 6.53 -3.70
N PHE A 507 0.59 6.92 -2.46
CA PHE A 507 1.33 6.15 -1.49
C PHE A 507 0.73 6.40 -0.10
N ARG A 508 0.58 5.37 0.74
CA ARG A 508 -0.01 5.38 2.09
C ARG A 508 0.30 6.68 2.84
N GLY A 509 -0.74 7.43 3.22
CA GLY A 509 -0.64 8.78 3.79
C GLY A 509 -0.90 9.90 2.77
N PHE A 510 -0.73 9.66 1.46
CA PHE A 510 -1.23 10.47 0.35
C PHE A 510 -0.93 11.97 0.47
N GLY A 511 0.36 12.33 0.60
CA GLY A 511 0.84 13.71 0.74
C GLY A 511 0.86 14.24 2.18
N VAL A 512 0.00 13.72 3.04
CA VAL A 512 -0.11 14.18 4.44
C VAL A 512 1.10 13.77 5.29
N THR A 513 1.72 12.63 5.00
CA THR A 513 2.94 12.18 5.69
C THR A 513 4.07 13.20 5.57
N GLN A 514 4.21 13.80 4.38
CA GLN A 514 5.24 14.79 4.09
C GLN A 514 4.97 16.11 4.82
N THR A 515 3.77 16.67 4.68
CA THR A 515 3.43 17.95 5.33
C THR A 515 3.33 17.83 6.85
N CYS A 516 2.89 16.70 7.38
CA CYS A 516 2.87 16.45 8.83
C CYS A 516 4.28 16.52 9.44
N PHE A 517 5.31 16.01 8.75
CA PHE A 517 6.70 16.15 9.22
C PHE A 517 7.08 17.61 9.43
N ALA A 518 6.76 18.49 8.50
CA ALA A 518 7.08 19.91 8.58
C ALA A 518 6.24 20.62 9.66
N THR A 519 4.92 20.44 9.65
CA THR A 519 4.00 21.11 10.58
C THR A 519 4.28 20.72 12.03
N GLU A 520 4.46 19.45 12.31
CA GLU A 520 4.72 18.94 13.65
C GLU A 520 6.12 19.32 14.17
N THR A 521 7.11 19.42 13.27
CA THR A 521 8.45 19.91 13.62
C THR A 521 8.41 21.40 14.00
N LEU A 522 7.68 22.23 13.25
CA LEU A 522 7.48 23.65 13.62
C LEU A 522 6.78 23.78 14.97
N LEU A 523 5.78 22.95 15.24
CA LEU A 523 5.06 22.99 16.52
C LEU A 523 5.96 22.57 17.69
N ASN A 524 6.85 21.58 17.50
CA ASN A 524 7.87 21.22 18.49
C ASN A 524 8.83 22.39 18.77
N MET A 525 9.28 23.09 17.71
CA MET A 525 10.11 24.28 17.86
C MET A 525 9.37 25.42 18.55
N MET A 526 8.08 25.56 18.31
CA MET A 526 7.24 26.56 18.95
C MET A 526 7.06 26.26 20.44
N ALA A 527 6.88 25.00 20.84
CA ALA A 527 6.82 24.58 22.23
C ALA A 527 8.08 25.00 22.98
N ASP A 528 9.27 24.81 22.39
CA ASP A 528 10.55 25.24 22.96
C ASP A 528 10.63 26.78 23.12
N LYS A 529 10.12 27.54 22.14
CA LYS A 529 10.07 29.02 22.20
C LYS A 529 9.15 29.56 23.29
N VAL A 530 7.99 28.91 23.44
CA VAL A 530 7.00 29.27 24.48
C VAL A 530 7.43 28.82 25.87
N GLY A 531 8.26 27.76 25.96
CA GLY A 531 8.73 27.17 27.22
C GLY A 531 7.75 26.17 27.82
N ILE A 532 6.98 25.49 27.01
CA ILE A 532 6.05 24.41 27.39
C ILE A 532 6.44 23.10 26.74
N THR A 533 5.86 21.97 27.19
CA THR A 533 6.17 20.68 26.59
C THR A 533 5.54 20.52 25.18
N PRO A 534 6.14 19.72 24.29
CA PRO A 534 5.52 19.36 23.02
C PRO A 534 4.15 18.72 23.16
N TRP A 535 3.89 17.99 24.24
CA TRP A 535 2.57 17.45 24.54
C TRP A 535 1.58 18.57 24.86
N GLU A 536 1.98 19.52 25.71
CA GLU A 536 1.10 20.59 26.19
C GLU A 536 0.67 21.54 25.06
N ILE A 537 1.58 21.91 24.13
CA ILE A 537 1.22 22.80 23.03
C ILE A 537 0.19 22.13 22.11
N ARG A 538 0.29 20.80 21.91
CA ARG A 538 -0.71 20.03 21.15
C ARG A 538 -2.04 19.98 21.86
N TYR A 539 -2.04 19.68 23.13
CA TYR A 539 -3.27 19.58 23.94
C TYR A 539 -4.05 20.89 23.97
N ARG A 540 -3.35 22.03 24.06
CA ARG A 540 -3.95 23.38 24.03
C ARG A 540 -4.62 23.67 22.69
N ASN A 541 -3.98 23.32 21.59
CA ASN A 541 -4.43 23.64 20.25
C ASN A 541 -5.27 22.51 19.62
N ALA A 542 -5.37 21.34 20.25
CA ALA A 542 -6.07 20.18 19.69
C ALA A 542 -7.50 20.51 19.30
N ILE A 543 -7.91 20.12 18.11
CA ILE A 543 -9.32 20.18 17.68
C ILE A 543 -10.20 19.33 18.60
N ARG A 544 -11.36 19.83 18.94
CA ARG A 544 -12.36 19.17 19.79
C ARG A 544 -13.70 19.09 19.06
N PRO A 545 -14.61 18.19 19.49
CA PRO A 545 -15.96 18.15 18.95
C PRO A 545 -16.63 19.52 18.87
N TRP A 546 -17.27 19.82 17.74
CA TRP A 546 -17.99 21.06 17.44
C TRP A 546 -17.11 22.30 17.24
N GLU A 547 -15.81 22.16 17.25
CA GLU A 547 -14.87 23.20 16.83
C GLU A 547 -14.65 23.14 15.31
N THR A 548 -14.07 24.22 14.78
CA THR A 548 -13.82 24.39 13.36
C THR A 548 -12.35 24.12 13.03
N LEU A 549 -12.10 23.21 12.12
CA LEU A 549 -10.78 23.00 11.52
C LEU A 549 -10.33 24.23 10.70
N PRO A 550 -9.04 24.43 10.48
CA PRO A 550 -8.55 25.54 9.67
C PRO A 550 -9.20 25.62 8.27
N ASN A 551 -9.53 24.48 7.64
CA ASN A 551 -10.21 24.44 6.36
C ASN A 551 -11.70 24.85 6.40
N GLY A 552 -12.24 25.19 7.57
CA GLY A 552 -13.61 25.66 7.75
C GLY A 552 -14.64 24.58 8.12
N GLN A 553 -14.29 23.30 8.10
CA GLN A 553 -15.20 22.22 8.50
C GLN A 553 -15.38 22.20 10.02
N ILE A 554 -16.64 22.19 10.47
CA ILE A 554 -17.00 21.92 11.86
C ILE A 554 -16.98 20.41 12.06
N VAL A 555 -16.17 19.94 13.03
CA VAL A 555 -16.06 18.53 13.34
C VAL A 555 -17.11 18.08 14.35
N ASP A 556 -17.49 16.80 14.30
CA ASP A 556 -18.55 16.22 15.14
C ASP A 556 -18.02 15.45 16.35
N ASP A 557 -18.92 14.74 17.04
CA ASP A 557 -18.62 13.92 18.22
C ASP A 557 -17.59 12.81 17.97
N SER A 558 -17.35 12.42 16.70
CA SER A 558 -16.38 11.39 16.35
C SER A 558 -14.91 11.86 16.39
N THR A 559 -14.67 13.09 16.85
CA THR A 559 -13.33 13.72 16.87
C THR A 559 -12.56 13.27 18.10
N GLY A 560 -11.56 12.40 17.93
CA GLY A 560 -10.85 11.72 19.02
C GLY A 560 -9.38 12.15 19.22
N LEU A 561 -8.94 13.33 18.75
CA LEU A 561 -7.54 13.75 18.93
C LEU A 561 -7.13 13.87 20.39
N VAL A 562 -7.99 14.44 21.23
CA VAL A 562 -7.71 14.65 22.67
C VAL A 562 -7.53 13.30 23.36
N GLU A 563 -8.39 12.34 23.06
CA GLU A 563 -8.30 10.97 23.62
C GLU A 563 -7.00 10.27 23.19
N THR A 564 -6.51 10.50 21.97
CA THR A 564 -5.21 9.95 21.55
C THR A 564 -4.04 10.59 22.30
N LEU A 565 -4.10 11.90 22.58
CA LEU A 565 -3.10 12.64 23.38
C LEU A 565 -3.08 12.14 24.82
N GLU A 566 -4.25 11.98 25.45
CA GLU A 566 -4.39 11.49 26.81
C GLU A 566 -3.92 10.03 26.95
N ALA A 567 -4.18 9.20 25.94
CA ALA A 567 -3.77 7.79 25.96
C ALA A 567 -2.25 7.61 25.97
N VAL A 568 -1.49 8.48 25.31
CA VAL A 568 -0.02 8.39 25.29
C VAL A 568 0.64 9.15 26.46
N GLN A 569 -0.07 10.06 27.13
CA GLN A 569 0.48 10.94 28.17
C GLN A 569 1.20 10.18 29.29
N PRO A 570 0.65 9.11 29.90
CA PRO A 570 1.33 8.43 31.00
C PRO A 570 2.71 7.89 30.63
N LYS A 571 2.87 7.32 29.43
CA LYS A 571 4.17 6.83 28.94
C LYS A 571 5.12 7.96 28.55
N TYR A 572 4.59 9.02 27.95
CA TYR A 572 5.35 10.22 27.61
C TYR A 572 5.97 10.84 28.87
N GLU A 573 5.17 11.08 29.91
CA GLU A 573 5.62 11.67 31.18
C GLU A 573 6.59 10.73 31.94
N ALA A 574 6.30 9.43 31.98
CA ALA A 574 7.17 8.45 32.64
C ALA A 574 8.56 8.40 31.98
N ALA A 575 8.61 8.47 30.64
CA ALA A 575 9.88 8.47 29.92
C ALA A 575 10.67 9.78 30.14
N LEU A 576 10.00 10.94 30.18
CA LEU A 576 10.62 12.23 30.54
C LEU A 576 11.17 12.20 31.96
N ALA A 577 10.38 11.70 32.94
CA ALA A 577 10.81 11.59 34.34
C ALA A 577 12.02 10.64 34.48
N ALA A 578 12.14 9.65 33.63
CA ALA A 578 13.29 8.74 33.54
C ALA A 578 14.51 9.36 32.82
N GLY A 579 14.43 10.62 32.37
CA GLY A 579 15.51 11.30 31.66
C GLY A 579 15.78 10.78 30.25
N LYS A 580 14.80 10.13 29.61
CA LYS A 580 14.93 9.63 28.25
C LYS A 580 14.67 10.75 27.24
N ALA A 581 15.25 10.62 26.04
CA ALA A 581 14.92 11.45 24.91
C ALA A 581 13.59 10.98 24.31
N VAL A 582 12.59 11.86 24.33
CA VAL A 582 11.22 11.56 23.96
C VAL A 582 10.73 12.59 22.95
N GLY A 583 10.12 12.13 21.86
CA GLY A 583 9.47 12.99 20.88
C GLY A 583 8.03 12.59 20.64
N ILE A 584 7.22 13.55 20.16
CA ILE A 584 5.79 13.37 19.95
C ILE A 584 5.36 14.00 18.61
N GLY A 585 4.38 13.40 17.97
CA GLY A 585 3.70 13.94 16.79
C GLY A 585 2.23 13.54 16.77
N CYS A 586 1.40 14.46 16.25
CA CYS A 586 -0.02 14.25 16.02
C CYS A 586 -0.33 14.26 14.52
N ALA A 587 -1.46 13.68 14.15
CA ALA A 587 -1.96 13.75 12.77
C ALA A 587 -3.48 13.64 12.72
N MET A 588 -4.04 14.17 11.64
CA MET A 588 -5.37 13.78 11.14
C MET A 588 -5.26 13.25 9.73
N LYS A 589 -6.18 12.39 9.35
CA LYS A 589 -6.29 11.89 7.97
C LYS A 589 -7.74 11.62 7.64
N ASN A 590 -8.17 12.10 6.49
CA ASN A 590 -9.50 11.79 5.98
C ASN A 590 -9.71 10.28 5.78
N ALA A 591 -10.93 9.82 6.06
CA ALA A 591 -11.49 8.56 5.59
C ALA A 591 -12.53 8.86 4.50
N GLY A 592 -12.38 8.24 3.33
CA GLY A 592 -13.13 8.61 2.12
C GLY A 592 -12.37 9.60 1.23
N VAL A 593 -12.82 9.75 -0.02
CA VAL A 593 -12.18 10.62 -1.02
C VAL A 593 -12.38 12.09 -0.68
N GLY A 594 -13.60 12.54 -0.44
CA GLY A 594 -13.93 13.90 -0.02
C GLY A 594 -13.74 14.99 -1.09
N VAL A 595 -13.70 16.24 -0.63
CA VAL A 595 -13.44 17.49 -1.41
C VAL A 595 -14.31 17.64 -2.65
N GLY A 596 -15.60 17.24 -2.53
CA GLY A 596 -16.57 17.35 -3.61
C GLY A 596 -16.49 16.25 -4.68
N ILE A 597 -15.55 15.33 -4.57
CA ILE A 597 -15.46 14.17 -5.48
C ILE A 597 -16.50 13.13 -5.05
N PRO A 598 -17.36 12.62 -5.96
CA PRO A 598 -18.30 11.55 -5.63
C PRO A 598 -17.59 10.32 -5.09
N ASP A 599 -17.98 9.89 -3.90
CA ASP A 599 -17.40 8.74 -3.22
C ASP A 599 -18.49 7.71 -2.91
N THR A 600 -18.63 6.71 -3.78
CA THR A 600 -19.73 5.74 -3.73
C THR A 600 -19.24 4.35 -3.36
N GLY A 601 -19.87 3.76 -2.33
CA GLY A 601 -19.75 2.36 -2.01
C GLY A 601 -20.97 1.57 -2.47
N ARG A 602 -20.76 0.35 -2.94
CA ARG A 602 -21.83 -0.53 -3.42
C ARG A 602 -21.60 -1.97 -2.99
N VAL A 603 -22.68 -2.63 -2.55
CA VAL A 603 -22.66 -4.04 -2.14
C VAL A 603 -23.92 -4.73 -2.64
N LYS A 604 -23.78 -5.97 -3.09
CA LYS A 604 -24.87 -6.94 -3.28
C LYS A 604 -24.71 -8.08 -2.30
N LEU A 605 -25.79 -8.46 -1.64
CA LEU A 605 -25.89 -9.68 -0.85
C LEU A 605 -26.88 -10.60 -1.58
N ILE A 606 -26.47 -11.87 -1.81
CA ILE A 606 -27.28 -12.83 -2.54
C ILE A 606 -27.17 -14.18 -1.84
N TYR A 607 -28.31 -14.81 -1.52
CA TYR A 607 -28.32 -16.22 -1.19
C TYR A 607 -28.18 -17.03 -2.47
N GLU A 608 -27.10 -17.80 -2.59
CA GLU A 608 -26.84 -18.67 -3.73
C GLU A 608 -27.45 -20.06 -3.53
N GLU A 609 -27.32 -20.94 -4.54
CA GLU A 609 -27.86 -22.32 -4.52
C GLU A 609 -27.30 -23.17 -3.34
N ASP A 610 -26.12 -22.83 -2.83
CA ASP A 610 -25.51 -23.47 -1.64
C ASP A 610 -26.18 -23.04 -0.33
N LYS A 611 -27.21 -22.20 -0.39
CA LYS A 611 -27.96 -21.61 0.74
C LYS A 611 -27.11 -20.72 1.66
N LYS A 612 -25.95 -20.24 1.18
CA LYS A 612 -25.12 -19.29 1.91
C LYS A 612 -25.30 -17.88 1.33
N LEU A 613 -25.05 -16.89 2.18
CA LEU A 613 -25.11 -15.49 1.80
C LEU A 613 -23.76 -15.07 1.21
N HIS A 614 -23.75 -14.78 -0.08
CA HIS A 614 -22.57 -14.28 -0.78
C HIS A 614 -22.53 -12.76 -0.78
N ILE A 615 -21.31 -12.21 -0.53
CA ILE A 615 -21.03 -10.77 -0.52
C ILE A 615 -20.31 -10.42 -1.81
N TYR A 616 -20.92 -9.58 -2.65
CA TYR A 616 -20.34 -9.08 -3.89
C TYR A 616 -20.08 -7.58 -3.79
N SER A 617 -18.84 -7.15 -3.99
CA SER A 617 -18.45 -5.74 -4.06
C SER A 617 -17.21 -5.58 -4.95
N GLY A 618 -17.16 -4.50 -5.73
CA GLY A 618 -16.00 -4.14 -6.54
C GLY A 618 -14.83 -3.58 -5.73
N ALA A 619 -14.96 -3.46 -4.41
CA ALA A 619 -13.89 -3.05 -3.52
C ALA A 619 -12.78 -4.10 -3.42
N SER A 620 -11.56 -3.75 -3.81
CA SER A 620 -10.42 -4.68 -3.79
C SER A 620 -9.87 -4.89 -2.38
N CYS A 621 -9.63 -6.15 -1.99
CA CYS A 621 -8.91 -6.51 -0.78
C CYS A 621 -7.41 -6.65 -1.08
N ILE A 622 -6.62 -5.63 -0.77
CA ILE A 622 -5.17 -5.59 -1.02
C ILE A 622 -4.31 -6.15 0.14
N GLY A 623 -4.97 -6.81 1.10
CA GLY A 623 -4.35 -7.38 2.31
C GLY A 623 -4.89 -6.82 3.62
N GLN A 624 -5.62 -5.70 3.60
CA GLN A 624 -6.14 -5.02 4.80
C GLN A 624 -7.28 -5.77 5.50
N GLY A 625 -7.94 -6.74 4.85
CA GLY A 625 -8.94 -7.59 5.50
C GLY A 625 -10.38 -7.19 5.28
N LEU A 626 -10.70 -6.57 4.13
CA LEU A 626 -12.05 -6.10 3.82
C LEU A 626 -13.12 -7.19 3.98
N GLY A 627 -12.87 -8.41 3.48
CA GLY A 627 -13.82 -9.51 3.59
C GLY A 627 -14.18 -9.85 5.04
N THR A 628 -13.21 -9.82 5.96
CA THR A 628 -13.44 -10.03 7.38
C THR A 628 -14.29 -8.91 7.99
N VAL A 629 -13.98 -7.67 7.63
CA VAL A 629 -14.75 -6.49 8.10
C VAL A 629 -16.20 -6.54 7.65
N LEU A 630 -16.46 -6.80 6.36
CA LEU A 630 -17.82 -6.91 5.85
C LEU A 630 -18.59 -8.08 6.48
N THR A 631 -17.93 -9.21 6.70
CA THR A 631 -18.53 -10.36 7.39
C THR A 631 -18.95 -9.99 8.83
N GLN A 632 -18.08 -9.30 9.60
CA GLN A 632 -18.42 -8.84 10.95
C GLN A 632 -19.58 -7.83 10.93
N MET A 633 -19.63 -6.95 9.92
CA MET A 633 -20.76 -6.03 9.75
C MET A 633 -22.07 -6.78 9.49
N ILE A 634 -22.04 -7.83 8.65
CA ILE A 634 -23.26 -8.62 8.37
C ILE A 634 -23.71 -9.35 9.65
N VAL A 635 -22.81 -10.06 10.33
CA VAL A 635 -23.14 -10.75 11.59
C VAL A 635 -23.73 -9.79 12.64
N SER A 636 -23.22 -8.55 12.68
CA SER A 636 -23.70 -7.53 13.63
C SER A 636 -25.05 -6.91 13.27
N ASN A 637 -25.42 -6.89 11.99
CA ASN A 637 -26.64 -6.25 11.51
C ASN A 637 -27.73 -7.26 11.09
N THR A 638 -27.45 -8.57 11.27
CA THR A 638 -28.37 -9.66 10.92
C THR A 638 -28.32 -10.75 11.99
N ASP A 639 -29.13 -11.79 11.83
CA ASP A 639 -29.07 -13.03 12.63
C ASP A 639 -28.31 -14.16 11.91
N ILE A 640 -27.56 -13.84 10.85
CA ILE A 640 -26.84 -14.80 10.01
C ILE A 640 -25.52 -15.15 10.67
N LYS A 641 -25.23 -16.44 10.77
CA LYS A 641 -23.98 -16.91 11.37
C LYS A 641 -22.80 -16.79 10.39
N ARG A 642 -21.59 -16.69 10.95
CA ARG A 642 -20.35 -16.58 10.16
C ARG A 642 -20.18 -17.70 9.12
N GLU A 643 -20.49 -18.93 9.47
CA GLU A 643 -20.37 -20.12 8.62
C GLU A 643 -21.29 -20.11 7.37
N ASP A 644 -22.35 -19.29 7.42
CA ASP A 644 -23.31 -19.12 6.34
C ASP A 644 -23.01 -17.93 5.43
N ILE A 645 -21.83 -17.29 5.58
CA ILE A 645 -21.41 -16.12 4.81
C ILE A 645 -20.16 -16.44 3.99
N ILE A 646 -20.22 -16.14 2.69
CA ILE A 646 -19.09 -16.23 1.75
C ILE A 646 -18.72 -14.84 1.25
N TYR A 647 -17.46 -14.47 1.35
CA TYR A 647 -16.92 -13.26 0.73
C TYR A 647 -16.33 -13.58 -0.63
N GLU A 648 -16.89 -12.97 -1.68
CA GLU A 648 -16.42 -13.10 -3.04
C GLU A 648 -15.32 -12.08 -3.35
N ARG A 649 -14.29 -12.50 -4.09
CA ARG A 649 -13.27 -11.57 -4.58
C ARG A 649 -13.87 -10.61 -5.59
N SER A 650 -13.39 -9.36 -5.60
CA SER A 650 -13.84 -8.35 -6.57
C SER A 650 -13.72 -8.86 -8.01
N ASN A 651 -14.83 -8.78 -8.73
CA ASN A 651 -14.95 -9.11 -10.15
C ASN A 651 -15.89 -8.11 -10.83
N THR A 652 -15.84 -8.00 -12.16
CA THR A 652 -16.55 -6.94 -12.87
C THR A 652 -17.89 -7.35 -13.50
N TRP A 653 -18.24 -8.64 -13.47
CA TRP A 653 -19.49 -9.12 -14.10
C TRP A 653 -20.66 -9.27 -13.12
N ILE A 654 -20.41 -9.40 -11.83
CA ILE A 654 -21.46 -9.50 -10.81
C ILE A 654 -21.29 -8.48 -9.69
N SER A 655 -20.04 -8.19 -9.27
CA SER A 655 -19.77 -7.21 -8.21
C SER A 655 -20.01 -5.80 -8.71
N PRO A 656 -20.80 -4.97 -8.00
CA PRO A 656 -21.01 -3.58 -8.38
C PRO A 656 -19.74 -2.76 -8.11
N ASP A 657 -19.42 -1.81 -8.98
CA ASP A 657 -18.28 -0.90 -8.76
C ASP A 657 -18.43 -0.15 -7.44
N SER A 658 -17.49 -0.35 -6.53
CA SER A 658 -17.45 0.29 -5.21
C SER A 658 -16.24 1.23 -5.05
N GLY A 659 -15.67 1.65 -6.16
CA GLY A 659 -14.51 2.55 -6.25
C GLY A 659 -13.20 1.91 -5.82
N THR A 660 -12.11 2.60 -6.15
CA THR A 660 -10.73 2.17 -5.86
C THR A 660 -10.50 2.05 -4.35
N THR A 661 -9.77 1.03 -3.93
CA THR A 661 -9.30 0.89 -2.55
C THR A 661 -8.13 1.85 -2.31
N SER A 662 -8.49 3.05 -1.87
CA SER A 662 -7.62 4.20 -1.62
C SER A 662 -8.22 5.05 -0.49
N GLY A 663 -7.52 6.09 0.00
CA GLY A 663 -8.08 7.10 0.90
C GLY A 663 -8.73 6.55 2.19
N SER A 664 -8.35 5.39 2.67
CA SER A 664 -8.91 4.73 3.87
C SER A 664 -10.44 4.55 3.81
N ARG A 665 -11.02 4.41 2.60
CA ARG A 665 -12.47 4.54 2.36
C ARG A 665 -13.29 3.27 2.56
N GLN A 666 -12.71 2.07 2.40
CA GLN A 666 -13.54 0.87 2.23
C GLN A 666 -14.37 0.49 3.48
N THR A 667 -13.79 0.57 4.69
CA THR A 667 -14.55 0.29 5.92
C THR A 667 -15.71 1.26 6.11
N LEU A 668 -15.50 2.55 5.78
CA LEU A 668 -16.50 3.60 5.93
C LEU A 668 -17.54 3.53 4.80
N ILE A 669 -17.10 3.62 3.56
CA ILE A 669 -17.97 3.85 2.39
C ILE A 669 -18.63 2.53 1.95
N THR A 670 -17.85 1.49 1.70
CA THR A 670 -18.38 0.17 1.33
C THR A 670 -19.07 -0.52 2.53
N GLY A 671 -18.55 -0.29 3.76
CA GLY A 671 -19.18 -0.80 4.98
C GLY A 671 -20.58 -0.22 5.22
N GLU A 672 -20.81 1.08 4.96
CA GLU A 672 -22.15 1.65 5.05
C GLU A 672 -23.11 1.08 3.98
N ALA A 673 -22.62 0.86 2.75
CA ALA A 673 -23.42 0.18 1.74
C ALA A 673 -23.78 -1.26 2.17
N CYS A 674 -22.83 -1.98 2.80
CA CYS A 674 -23.07 -3.32 3.35
C CYS A 674 -24.15 -3.29 4.45
N ARG A 675 -24.05 -2.35 5.40
CA ARG A 675 -25.03 -2.17 6.47
C ARG A 675 -26.46 -1.94 5.91
N ARG A 676 -26.57 -1.08 4.90
CA ARG A 676 -27.87 -0.81 4.22
C ARG A 676 -28.40 -2.02 3.44
N ALA A 677 -27.52 -2.84 2.86
CA ALA A 677 -27.95 -4.08 2.21
C ALA A 677 -28.49 -5.09 3.23
N CYS A 678 -27.87 -5.16 4.43
CA CYS A 678 -28.39 -5.96 5.53
C CYS A 678 -29.79 -5.52 6.00
N GLU A 679 -30.07 -4.21 6.05
CA GLU A 679 -31.40 -3.72 6.41
C GLU A 679 -32.48 -4.27 5.45
N LYS A 680 -32.23 -4.21 4.14
CA LYS A 680 -33.15 -4.75 3.11
C LYS A 680 -33.34 -6.26 3.24
N LEU A 681 -32.28 -7.00 3.48
CA LEU A 681 -32.36 -8.44 3.72
C LEU A 681 -33.19 -8.77 4.96
N MET A 682 -32.98 -8.01 6.04
CA MET A 682 -33.71 -8.21 7.29
C MET A 682 -35.22 -7.82 7.20
N GLU A 683 -35.60 -6.95 6.27
CA GLU A 683 -37.01 -6.67 5.97
C GLU A 683 -37.72 -7.93 5.48
N ASP A 684 -37.14 -8.67 4.54
CA ASP A 684 -37.70 -9.93 4.03
C ASP A 684 -37.72 -11.04 5.10
N LYS A 685 -36.67 -11.16 5.89
CA LYS A 685 -36.67 -12.11 7.01
C LYS A 685 -37.76 -11.80 8.03
N LYS A 686 -37.97 -10.52 8.37
CA LYS A 686 -39.05 -10.09 9.25
C LYS A 686 -40.44 -10.33 8.65
N ALA A 687 -40.56 -10.31 7.31
CA ALA A 687 -41.77 -10.69 6.60
C ALA A 687 -42.03 -12.19 6.56
N GLY A 688 -41.12 -13.01 7.10
CA GLY A 688 -41.23 -14.46 7.24
C GLY A 688 -40.72 -15.29 6.08
N LEU A 689 -39.94 -14.69 5.14
CA LEU A 689 -39.30 -15.44 4.06
C LEU A 689 -38.25 -16.40 4.61
N SER A 690 -38.28 -17.65 4.13
CA SER A 690 -37.22 -18.63 4.39
C SER A 690 -35.97 -18.34 3.57
N VAL A 691 -34.85 -19.01 3.87
CA VAL A 691 -33.63 -18.91 3.04
C VAL A 691 -33.91 -19.37 1.61
N GLU A 692 -34.72 -20.44 1.47
CA GLU A 692 -35.14 -20.98 0.17
C GLU A 692 -35.94 -19.95 -0.66
N ASP A 693 -36.77 -19.16 -0.03
CA ASP A 693 -37.55 -18.10 -0.71
C ASP A 693 -36.65 -16.91 -1.14
N MET A 694 -35.48 -16.79 -0.54
CA MET A 694 -34.54 -15.70 -0.78
C MET A 694 -33.42 -16.09 -1.76
N ILE A 695 -33.30 -17.36 -2.18
CA ILE A 695 -32.28 -17.81 -3.15
C ILE A 695 -32.42 -17.00 -4.45
N GLY A 696 -31.29 -16.46 -4.94
CA GLY A 696 -31.23 -15.65 -6.17
C GLY A 696 -31.77 -14.21 -6.01
N LYS A 697 -32.37 -13.86 -4.87
CA LYS A 697 -32.82 -12.50 -4.60
C LYS A 697 -31.63 -11.59 -4.29
N VAL A 698 -31.55 -10.43 -4.98
CA VAL A 698 -30.44 -9.48 -4.85
C VAL A 698 -30.78 -8.38 -3.87
N TYR A 699 -30.05 -8.30 -2.77
CA TYR A 699 -30.13 -7.21 -1.80
C TYR A 699 -29.00 -6.21 -2.09
N TYR A 700 -29.30 -5.26 -2.99
CA TYR A 700 -28.37 -4.23 -3.42
C TYR A 700 -28.54 -2.96 -2.62
N ALA A 701 -27.41 -2.38 -2.19
CA ALA A 701 -27.38 -1.05 -1.62
C ALA A 701 -26.17 -0.25 -2.07
N GLU A 702 -26.35 1.07 -2.06
CA GLU A 702 -25.25 2.01 -2.28
C GLU A 702 -25.25 3.10 -1.22
N TYR A 703 -24.07 3.65 -0.97
CA TYR A 703 -23.86 4.84 -0.16
C TYR A 703 -23.00 5.83 -0.92
N LEU A 704 -23.55 7.01 -1.18
CA LEU A 704 -22.82 8.15 -1.72
C LEU A 704 -22.46 9.10 -0.58
N ALA A 705 -21.18 9.23 -0.29
CA ALA A 705 -20.68 10.22 0.65
C ALA A 705 -20.73 11.62 0.01
N LYS A 706 -21.50 12.51 0.59
CA LYS A 706 -21.65 13.89 0.11
C LYS A 706 -20.63 14.78 0.79
N THR A 707 -19.79 15.45 0.02
CA THR A 707 -18.78 16.39 0.48
C THR A 707 -18.76 17.63 -0.42
N ASP A 708 -18.20 18.72 0.08
CA ASP A 708 -18.06 19.98 -0.64
C ASP A 708 -16.63 20.14 -1.18
N PRO A 709 -16.45 20.79 -2.34
CA PRO A 709 -15.14 21.19 -2.82
C PRO A 709 -14.40 22.07 -1.81
N LEU A 710 -13.07 22.01 -1.80
CA LEU A 710 -12.26 22.92 -1.00
C LEU A 710 -12.57 24.39 -1.36
N GLY A 711 -12.76 25.22 -0.33
CA GLY A 711 -13.11 26.63 -0.51
C GLY A 711 -14.56 26.86 -0.96
N ALA A 712 -15.44 25.86 -0.86
CA ALA A 712 -16.87 26.03 -1.15
C ALA A 712 -17.48 27.15 -0.31
N ASN A 713 -18.18 28.07 -0.98
CA ASN A 713 -18.87 29.19 -0.32
C ASN A 713 -20.24 28.74 0.23
N VAL A 714 -20.18 27.88 1.24
CA VAL A 714 -21.35 27.37 1.98
C VAL A 714 -21.14 27.59 3.48
N PRO A 715 -22.23 27.74 4.28
CA PRO A 715 -22.10 28.09 5.71
C PRO A 715 -21.28 27.11 6.54
N ASN A 716 -21.35 25.83 6.26
CA ASN A 716 -20.66 24.75 6.99
C ASN A 716 -20.10 23.75 5.97
N PRO A 717 -18.95 24.04 5.36
CA PRO A 717 -18.39 23.14 4.33
C PRO A 717 -17.96 21.81 4.95
N VAL A 718 -18.31 20.71 4.30
CA VAL A 718 -17.92 19.34 4.68
C VAL A 718 -16.90 18.85 3.66
N SER A 719 -15.64 19.04 3.94
CA SER A 719 -14.57 18.58 3.04
C SER A 719 -14.43 17.06 3.05
N HIS A 720 -14.66 16.40 4.19
CA HIS A 720 -14.60 14.95 4.35
C HIS A 720 -15.67 14.45 5.33
N VAL A 721 -16.21 13.25 5.06
CA VAL A 721 -17.24 12.62 5.91
C VAL A 721 -16.72 12.28 7.30
N ALA A 722 -15.48 11.85 7.39
CA ALA A 722 -14.82 11.53 8.66
C ALA A 722 -13.32 11.78 8.59
N TYR A 723 -12.75 12.04 9.75
CA TYR A 723 -11.31 12.08 9.97
C TYR A 723 -10.92 11.06 11.03
N GLY A 724 -9.82 10.32 10.80
CA GLY A 724 -9.10 9.61 11.84
C GLY A 724 -8.05 10.52 12.46
N TYR A 725 -7.79 10.34 13.75
CA TYR A 725 -6.78 11.09 14.51
C TYR A 725 -5.76 10.14 15.12
N ALA A 726 -4.54 10.62 15.29
CA ALA A 726 -3.47 9.83 15.88
C ALA A 726 -2.47 10.68 16.64
N THR A 727 -1.97 10.14 17.75
CA THR A 727 -0.82 10.64 18.47
C THR A 727 0.21 9.53 18.63
N GLN A 728 1.46 9.81 18.26
CA GLN A 728 2.55 8.84 18.44
C GLN A 728 3.69 9.46 19.23
N VAL A 729 4.29 8.65 20.10
CA VAL A 729 5.43 9.00 20.94
C VAL A 729 6.60 8.09 20.63
N CYS A 730 7.77 8.67 20.37
CA CYS A 730 9.02 7.96 20.17
C CYS A 730 9.91 8.09 21.39
N ILE A 731 10.34 6.97 21.97
CA ILE A 731 11.24 6.92 23.12
C ILE A 731 12.56 6.30 22.65
N LEU A 732 13.68 6.99 22.88
CA LEU A 732 15.01 6.50 22.52
C LEU A 732 15.69 5.84 23.72
N ASP A 733 16.40 4.74 23.44
CA ASP A 733 17.33 4.13 24.38
C ASP A 733 18.51 5.07 24.64
N SER A 734 18.72 5.39 25.90
CA SER A 734 19.71 6.41 26.31
C SER A 734 21.16 6.02 25.95
N LYS A 735 21.48 4.73 25.90
CA LYS A 735 22.84 4.24 25.62
C LYS A 735 23.13 4.16 24.12
N THR A 736 22.25 3.50 23.39
CA THR A 736 22.45 3.21 21.97
C THR A 736 21.94 4.29 21.05
N GLY A 737 20.97 5.11 21.49
CA GLY A 737 20.23 6.05 20.66
C GLY A 737 19.30 5.41 19.64
N LYS A 738 19.10 4.11 19.72
CA LYS A 738 18.08 3.44 18.92
C LYS A 738 16.71 3.67 19.52
N ILE A 739 15.68 3.51 18.69
CA ILE A 739 14.30 3.57 19.17
C ILE A 739 14.08 2.37 20.11
N GLU A 740 13.68 2.66 21.34
CA GLU A 740 13.32 1.65 22.33
C GLU A 740 11.85 1.26 22.16
N GLU A 741 10.96 2.27 22.08
CA GLU A 741 9.53 2.06 21.98
C GLU A 741 8.87 3.19 21.15
N ILE A 742 7.88 2.80 20.34
CA ILE A 742 6.88 3.70 19.77
C ILE A 742 5.53 3.41 20.44
N VAL A 743 4.94 4.42 21.07
CA VAL A 743 3.57 4.37 21.58
C VAL A 743 2.66 5.04 20.57
N ALA A 744 1.67 4.32 20.05
CA ALA A 744 0.89 4.75 18.89
C ALA A 744 -0.61 4.65 19.18
N ALA A 745 -1.22 5.75 19.62
CA ALA A 745 -2.66 5.86 19.87
C ALA A 745 -3.40 6.37 18.64
N HIS A 746 -4.42 5.64 18.22
CA HIS A 746 -5.20 5.94 17.02
C HIS A 746 -6.70 5.86 17.29
N ASP A 747 -7.40 6.92 16.96
CA ASP A 747 -8.85 6.96 16.88
C ASP A 747 -9.31 6.21 15.62
N VAL A 748 -10.16 5.22 15.82
CA VAL A 748 -10.69 4.36 14.75
C VAL A 748 -12.24 4.44 14.66
N GLY A 749 -12.83 5.43 15.36
CA GLY A 749 -14.27 5.44 15.59
C GLY A 749 -14.68 4.21 16.38
N LYS A 750 -15.47 3.31 15.78
CA LYS A 750 -15.74 1.98 16.34
C LYS A 750 -14.82 0.94 15.70
N ALA A 751 -13.98 0.29 16.50
CA ALA A 751 -13.13 -0.79 16.01
C ALA A 751 -13.98 -1.99 15.58
N VAL A 752 -14.00 -2.30 14.27
CA VAL A 752 -14.72 -3.48 13.76
C VAL A 752 -13.99 -4.75 14.19
N ASN A 753 -12.69 -4.81 13.97
CA ASN A 753 -11.82 -5.88 14.41
C ASN A 753 -10.55 -5.29 15.07
N PRO A 754 -10.50 -5.19 16.40
CA PRO A 754 -9.36 -4.61 17.10
C PRO A 754 -8.02 -5.28 16.77
N LEU A 755 -8.01 -6.60 16.56
CA LEU A 755 -6.80 -7.35 16.17
C LEU A 755 -6.24 -6.87 14.83
N SER A 756 -7.11 -6.59 13.85
CA SER A 756 -6.74 -6.05 12.55
C SER A 756 -6.34 -4.58 12.63
N CYS A 757 -7.01 -3.78 13.48
CA CYS A 757 -6.66 -2.37 13.70
C CYS A 757 -5.23 -2.24 14.24
N GLU A 758 -4.88 -3.01 15.28
CA GLU A 758 -3.52 -3.05 15.81
C GLU A 758 -2.49 -3.42 14.73
N GLY A 759 -2.79 -4.45 13.91
CA GLY A 759 -1.90 -4.84 12.81
C GLY A 759 -1.70 -3.75 11.75
N GLN A 760 -2.72 -2.91 11.47
CA GLN A 760 -2.58 -1.74 10.60
C GLN A 760 -1.71 -0.66 11.25
N ILE A 761 -1.85 -0.42 12.55
CA ILE A 761 -1.03 0.54 13.30
C ILE A 761 0.44 0.09 13.28
N GLU A 762 0.73 -1.13 13.68
CA GLU A 762 2.08 -1.69 13.70
C GLU A 762 2.77 -1.61 12.34
N GLY A 763 2.05 -2.01 11.27
CA GLY A 763 2.56 -1.95 9.90
C GLY A 763 2.83 -0.53 9.40
N GLY A 764 1.94 0.43 9.71
CA GLY A 764 2.11 1.84 9.36
C GLY A 764 3.27 2.49 10.09
N VAL A 765 3.41 2.21 11.39
CA VAL A 765 4.52 2.70 12.23
C VAL A 765 5.86 2.22 11.66
N VAL A 766 6.03 0.92 11.39
CA VAL A 766 7.31 0.39 10.85
C VAL A 766 7.64 0.97 9.47
N MET A 767 6.65 1.15 8.61
CA MET A 767 6.84 1.82 7.32
C MET A 767 7.34 3.26 7.52
N SER A 768 6.78 4.00 8.46
CA SER A 768 7.17 5.38 8.71
C SER A 768 8.49 5.51 9.51
N ILE A 769 8.86 4.53 10.34
CA ILE A 769 10.23 4.44 10.90
C ILE A 769 11.24 4.37 9.75
N GLY A 770 10.96 3.58 8.71
CA GLY A 770 11.79 3.51 7.51
C GLY A 770 11.88 4.84 6.78
N PHE A 771 10.75 5.51 6.55
CA PHE A 771 10.67 6.82 5.92
C PHE A 771 11.45 7.89 6.70
N ALA A 772 11.35 7.86 8.04
CA ALA A 772 12.06 8.81 8.89
C ALA A 772 13.58 8.60 8.92
N LEU A 773 14.08 7.37 8.80
CA LEU A 773 15.44 7.05 9.19
C LEU A 773 16.36 6.58 8.07
N ARG A 774 15.84 5.91 7.02
CA ARG A 774 16.75 5.29 6.04
C ARG A 774 16.18 4.92 4.67
N GLU A 775 14.87 4.97 4.46
CA GLU A 775 14.30 4.64 3.17
C GLU A 775 14.59 5.73 2.15
N LYS A 776 15.19 5.35 1.03
CA LYS A 776 15.51 6.22 -0.11
C LYS A 776 15.26 5.49 -1.41
N TYR A 777 14.82 6.25 -2.40
CA TYR A 777 14.74 5.80 -3.79
C TYR A 777 15.51 6.81 -4.66
N PRO A 778 16.86 6.75 -4.64
CA PRO A 778 17.67 7.71 -5.38
C PRO A 778 17.56 7.50 -6.88
N ILE A 779 17.49 8.63 -7.58
CA ILE A 779 17.43 8.75 -9.05
C ILE A 779 18.65 9.55 -9.48
N ASP A 780 19.36 9.09 -10.51
CA ASP A 780 20.51 9.82 -11.05
C ASP A 780 20.12 10.97 -12.01
N GLU A 781 21.09 11.74 -12.45
CA GLU A 781 20.89 12.86 -13.38
C GLU A 781 20.31 12.46 -14.73
N ASN A 782 20.32 11.18 -15.09
CA ASN A 782 19.68 10.62 -16.27
C ASN A 782 18.29 10.06 -15.98
N CYS A 783 17.67 10.47 -14.89
CA CYS A 783 16.36 10.03 -14.41
C CYS A 783 16.26 8.51 -14.18
N LYS A 784 17.40 7.85 -13.91
CA LYS A 784 17.46 6.41 -13.68
C LYS A 784 17.48 6.07 -12.20
N PRO A 785 16.56 5.20 -11.72
CA PRO A 785 16.65 4.68 -10.36
C PRO A 785 17.87 3.77 -10.22
N ILE A 786 18.60 3.95 -9.12
CA ILE A 786 19.84 3.21 -8.84
C ILE A 786 19.70 2.21 -7.70
N SER A 787 18.49 2.03 -7.15
CA SER A 787 18.21 1.10 -6.05
C SER A 787 17.85 -0.30 -6.54
N LYS A 788 18.26 -1.30 -5.75
CA LYS A 788 17.73 -2.66 -5.76
C LYS A 788 16.79 -2.85 -4.56
N TYR A 789 15.93 -3.87 -4.59
CA TYR A 789 14.99 -4.12 -3.48
C TYR A 789 15.69 -4.21 -2.12
N GLY A 790 16.81 -4.92 -2.03
CA GLY A 790 17.58 -5.07 -0.81
C GLY A 790 18.28 -3.79 -0.31
N SER A 791 18.41 -2.75 -1.14
CA SER A 791 19.07 -1.48 -0.79
C SER A 791 18.11 -0.34 -0.45
N LEU A 792 16.79 -0.55 -0.55
CA LEU A 792 15.75 0.47 -0.29
C LEU A 792 15.73 1.01 1.15
N GLY A 793 16.39 0.36 2.09
CA GLY A 793 16.40 0.81 3.50
C GLY A 793 15.29 0.23 4.37
N LEU A 794 14.55 -0.77 3.90
CA LEU A 794 13.46 -1.40 4.66
C LEU A 794 13.94 -2.00 5.99
N PHE A 795 13.12 -1.86 7.03
CA PHE A 795 13.35 -2.50 8.33
C PHE A 795 13.04 -4.01 8.28
N ARG A 796 13.79 -4.78 9.05
CA ARG A 796 13.67 -6.24 9.18
C ARG A 796 13.20 -6.63 10.58
N ALA A 797 12.72 -7.84 10.75
CA ALA A 797 12.17 -8.34 12.03
C ALA A 797 13.07 -8.10 13.24
N HIS A 798 14.39 -8.25 13.10
CA HIS A 798 15.36 -8.08 14.19
C HIS A 798 15.74 -6.62 14.49
N GLU A 799 15.26 -5.67 13.68
CA GLU A 799 15.57 -4.24 13.81
C GLU A 799 14.40 -3.43 14.40
N ILE A 800 13.20 -4.02 14.46
CA ILE A 800 12.02 -3.29 14.93
C ILE A 800 12.09 -3.03 16.44
N PRO A 801 11.71 -1.81 16.87
CA PRO A 801 11.54 -1.50 18.29
C PRO A 801 10.28 -2.17 18.85
N LYS A 802 10.07 -2.01 20.15
CA LYS A 802 8.75 -2.28 20.73
C LYS A 802 7.73 -1.28 20.17
N ILE A 803 6.56 -1.78 19.79
CA ILE A 803 5.44 -0.95 19.34
C ILE A 803 4.25 -1.25 20.25
N ASP A 804 3.73 -0.21 20.89
CA ASP A 804 2.52 -0.25 21.69
C ASP A 804 1.38 0.40 20.92
N ALA A 805 0.56 -0.43 20.30
CA ALA A 805 -0.58 0.00 19.49
C ALA A 805 -1.83 0.15 20.37
N ILE A 806 -2.29 1.40 20.53
CA ILE A 806 -3.47 1.74 21.33
C ILE A 806 -4.61 2.11 20.39
N VAL A 807 -5.67 1.31 20.42
CA VAL A 807 -6.90 1.54 19.64
C VAL A 807 -7.87 2.34 20.50
N ILE A 808 -8.28 3.51 20.02
CA ILE A 808 -9.26 4.39 20.68
C ILE A 808 -10.61 4.24 19.98
N ASP A 809 -11.60 3.74 20.69
CA ASP A 809 -13.01 3.75 20.26
C ASP A 809 -13.60 5.13 20.57
N LYS A 810 -13.85 5.95 19.54
CA LYS A 810 -14.51 7.26 19.67
C LYS A 810 -15.87 7.22 18.98
N PRO A 811 -16.96 6.98 19.72
CA PRO A 811 -18.30 6.97 19.14
C PRO A 811 -18.71 8.36 18.67
N GLY A 812 -19.61 8.45 17.68
CA GLY A 812 -20.15 9.72 17.18
C GLY A 812 -20.53 9.64 15.71
N LEU A 813 -19.75 8.95 14.90
CA LEU A 813 -20.01 8.77 13.48
C LEU A 813 -21.30 7.96 13.26
N LYS A 814 -22.19 8.46 12.39
CA LYS A 814 -23.55 7.91 12.18
C LYS A 814 -23.64 6.88 11.04
N VAL A 815 -22.55 6.65 10.32
CA VAL A 815 -22.48 5.71 9.19
C VAL A 815 -21.50 4.56 9.51
N ALA A 816 -21.56 3.47 8.76
CA ALA A 816 -20.68 2.31 8.86
C ALA A 816 -20.54 1.77 10.29
N CYS A 817 -21.64 1.75 11.06
CA CYS A 817 -21.63 1.33 12.49
C CYS A 817 -20.66 2.14 13.35
N GLY A 818 -20.28 3.34 12.95
CA GLY A 818 -19.36 4.21 13.64
C GLY A 818 -17.88 3.99 13.30
N ALA A 819 -17.55 3.11 12.35
CA ALA A 819 -16.16 2.76 12.04
C ALA A 819 -15.51 3.77 11.08
N ILE A 820 -14.25 4.12 11.35
CA ILE A 820 -13.40 4.97 10.52
C ILE A 820 -12.29 4.12 9.90
N GLY A 821 -11.97 4.35 8.62
CA GLY A 821 -10.86 3.68 7.96
C GLY A 821 -9.50 4.20 8.45
N ILE A 822 -8.57 3.29 8.76
CA ILE A 822 -7.26 3.61 9.33
C ILE A 822 -6.08 3.19 8.44
N GLY A 823 -6.31 2.93 7.17
CA GLY A 823 -5.26 2.44 6.26
C GLY A 823 -4.05 3.37 6.15
N GLU A 824 -4.22 4.68 6.26
CA GLU A 824 -3.18 5.69 6.01
C GLU A 824 -2.68 6.40 7.26
N ILE A 825 -3.57 6.80 8.19
CA ILE A 825 -3.25 7.60 9.38
C ILE A 825 -2.12 6.98 10.21
N THR A 826 -2.02 5.66 10.22
CA THR A 826 -1.06 4.89 11.00
C THR A 826 0.41 5.16 10.65
N SER A 827 0.69 5.70 9.46
CA SER A 827 2.04 6.01 8.97
C SER A 827 2.37 7.51 8.99
N ILE A 828 1.53 8.37 9.56
CA ILE A 828 1.68 9.81 9.41
C ILE A 828 2.49 10.45 10.54
N PRO A 829 2.15 10.33 11.84
CA PRO A 829 2.82 11.12 12.89
C PRO A 829 4.14 10.50 13.37
N THR A 830 4.57 9.35 12.86
CA THR A 830 5.79 8.66 13.33
C THR A 830 7.05 9.46 13.02
N ALA A 831 7.19 10.01 11.80
CA ALA A 831 8.41 10.71 11.38
C ALA A 831 8.70 11.96 12.22
N PRO A 832 7.74 12.87 12.47
CA PRO A 832 7.98 14.03 13.35
C PRO A 832 8.23 13.63 14.81
N ALA A 833 7.58 12.55 15.31
CA ALA A 833 7.88 12.05 16.66
C ALA A 833 9.32 11.55 16.79
N ILE A 834 9.84 10.86 15.79
CA ILE A 834 11.24 10.40 15.74
C ILE A 834 12.18 11.61 15.63
N ALA A 835 11.89 12.57 14.78
CA ALA A 835 12.72 13.77 14.60
C ALA A 835 12.84 14.57 15.90
N ASP A 836 11.75 14.74 16.65
CA ASP A 836 11.77 15.42 17.95
C ASP A 836 12.55 14.63 19.01
N ALA A 837 12.39 13.29 19.05
CA ALA A 837 13.15 12.44 19.97
C ALA A 837 14.67 12.57 19.76
N TYR A 838 15.15 12.60 18.50
CA TYR A 838 16.56 12.83 18.20
C TYR A 838 17.01 14.25 18.61
N PHE A 839 16.19 15.27 18.34
CA PHE A 839 16.51 16.62 18.83
C PHE A 839 16.62 16.67 20.35
N ARG A 840 15.72 16.02 21.11
CA ARG A 840 15.81 15.95 22.58
C ARG A 840 17.06 15.22 23.05
N ARG A 841 17.64 14.36 22.22
CA ARG A 841 18.87 13.65 22.54
C ARG A 841 20.14 14.45 22.29
N ASP A 842 20.24 15.12 21.13
CA ASP A 842 21.52 15.69 20.65
C ASP A 842 21.48 17.21 20.43
N GLY A 843 20.31 17.83 20.55
CA GLY A 843 20.10 19.26 20.33
C GLY A 843 20.14 19.70 18.87
N VAL A 844 20.22 18.76 17.90
CA VAL A 844 20.32 19.07 16.48
C VAL A 844 18.96 18.90 15.80
N ARG A 845 18.38 20.01 15.32
CA ARG A 845 17.16 19.97 14.49
C ARG A 845 17.50 19.53 13.07
N ARG A 846 16.68 18.63 12.55
CA ARG A 846 16.80 18.09 11.21
C ARG A 846 15.53 18.41 10.43
N TYR A 847 15.68 18.96 9.23
CA TYR A 847 14.59 19.49 8.40
C TYR A 847 14.38 18.70 7.12
N SER A 848 15.15 17.63 6.94
CA SER A 848 15.02 16.72 5.79
C SER A 848 14.97 15.27 6.24
N LEU A 849 14.24 14.45 5.46
CA LEU A 849 14.18 13.01 5.64
C LEU A 849 14.96 12.30 4.53
N PRO A 850 15.51 11.11 4.81
CA PRO A 850 15.66 10.50 6.12
C PRO A 850 16.64 11.30 6.99
N LEU A 851 16.40 11.25 8.31
CA LEU A 851 17.21 11.97 9.28
C LEU A 851 18.68 11.54 9.21
N SER A 852 19.59 12.50 9.10
CA SER A 852 21.03 12.28 9.14
C SER A 852 21.53 12.07 10.57
N GLU A 853 22.78 11.55 10.71
CA GLU A 853 23.50 11.39 11.99
C GLU A 853 22.68 10.62 13.04
N THR A 854 22.02 9.54 12.60
CA THR A 854 21.29 8.63 13.49
C THR A 854 22.01 7.26 13.55
N PRO A 855 21.78 6.43 14.59
CA PRO A 855 22.33 5.07 14.66
C PRO A 855 21.84 4.14 13.54
N TYR A 856 20.89 4.57 12.74
CA TYR A 856 20.30 3.83 11.64
C TYR A 856 20.84 4.24 10.27
N GLU A 857 21.65 5.30 10.23
CA GLU A 857 22.27 5.74 8.98
C GLU A 857 23.18 4.64 8.43
N ARG A 858 22.95 4.21 7.20
CA ARG A 858 23.85 3.28 6.52
C ARG A 858 25.09 4.05 6.08
N LYS A 859 26.23 3.72 6.64
CA LYS A 859 27.53 4.14 6.08
C LYS A 859 27.62 3.50 4.70
N GLY A 860 27.66 4.33 3.66
CA GLY A 860 27.72 3.94 2.27
C GLY A 860 28.88 3.00 1.91
#